data_27fe1517f7c7abfe8c5dca1bbca758b0
#
_entry.id   27fe1517f7c7abfe8c5dca1bbca758b0
#
_cell.length_a   1.000
_cell.length_b   1.000
_cell.length_c   1.000
_cell.angle_alpha   90.00
_cell.angle_beta   90.00
_cell.angle_gamma   90.00
#
_symmetry.space_group_name_H-M   'P 1'
#
loop_
_entity.id
_entity.type
_entity.pdbx_description
1 polymer ?
#
loop_
_entity_poly.entity_id
_entity_poly.type
_entity_poly.pdbx_seq_one_letter_code
_entity_poly.pdbx_strand_id
1 'polypeptide(L)'
;MKSRRTPAVSPLPVWAGGLGALALCFLVLPLAFMLGRVNWATLGATLATDEASAALALSLRTCVMALGVDLLLGVPAALLLSRSWRGVRAARILVALPLSLPPVVAGIALLAAFGRRSTLGALLSGAGLDIAFTTTAVVIAQVFVSLPFLIVTLESALRSREQGLDEMASCLGASPSRVFWQITLPTVLPGLGRGAALALARCLGEFGATLTFAGSMQGVTRTMPLQIYLARESDADLALALGVVLLGVAALVVALTETPWGRAVSFLRARLASTRPGRGSASEAPSGARAGGSAAADPGCSLVASDDDAAGVAGAAVHVAGTVSERGWNVDAALRPGLVTAVVGHNGAGKSTLAQVIAGTLRVDGGAVSIGERVVDDAATFVPARRRGVAMVSQAPRIFTHMSVVANVAFPLRVRGVGRAEARAAALDQLRAVGIADLAHRRASDLSGGQAARVAIARALVFRPEVLILDEPTAALDVEATAQVSAVLRERLMGAGITTLLVSHDIAEVLALASHMIVMGDGSVVEEGSPARVLASPSSVFAARLAGLNIVTGPTVARPGLVGVRVGEGALWAASDGVTSGEESARVALTFPPEAVALSREESHASPRSVLPGVVAGIDVDGSLVSVRVALAGGVSVTARVTASAWADLGLGVGDSLWASVKATQVRAIPVAARE
;
A
#
# COMPACT_ATOMS: atom_id res chain seq x y z
N MET A 1 3.99 11.53 -33.15
CA MET A 1 4.64 10.24 -32.93
C MET A 1 5.90 10.47 -32.07
N LYS A 2 5.81 10.37 -30.74
CA LYS A 2 6.96 10.39 -29.82
C LYS A 2 7.34 8.94 -29.52
N SER A 3 8.50 8.50 -29.98
CA SER A 3 9.06 7.18 -29.71
C SER A 3 9.18 6.99 -28.20
N ARG A 4 8.51 5.97 -27.65
CA ARG A 4 8.77 5.48 -26.31
C ARG A 4 10.23 5.02 -26.26
N ARG A 5 11.11 5.79 -25.64
CA ARG A 5 12.42 5.31 -25.22
C ARG A 5 12.17 4.23 -24.17
N THR A 6 12.41 2.98 -24.55
CA THR A 6 12.56 1.88 -23.59
C THR A 6 13.68 2.28 -22.62
N PRO A 7 13.50 2.12 -21.30
CA PRO A 7 14.61 2.35 -20.37
C PRO A 7 15.77 1.45 -20.79
N ALA A 8 16.96 2.01 -20.86
CA ALA A 8 18.18 1.27 -21.17
C ALA A 8 18.35 0.19 -20.07
N VAL A 9 18.04 -1.04 -20.42
CA VAL A 9 18.34 -2.21 -19.57
C VAL A 9 19.86 -2.25 -19.47
N SER A 10 20.42 -2.20 -18.28
CA SER A 10 21.84 -2.38 -18.03
C SER A 10 22.29 -3.67 -18.72
N PRO A 11 23.38 -3.65 -19.51
CA PRO A 11 23.81 -4.84 -20.24
C PRO A 11 24.13 -5.97 -19.26
N LEU A 12 23.56 -7.15 -19.52
CA LEU A 12 23.85 -8.35 -18.73
C LEU A 12 25.36 -8.66 -18.81
N PRO A 13 26.00 -9.10 -17.73
CA PRO A 13 27.36 -9.59 -17.79
C PRO A 13 27.49 -10.71 -18.83
N VAL A 14 28.53 -10.68 -19.65
CA VAL A 14 28.71 -11.64 -20.77
C VAL A 14 28.67 -13.09 -20.30
N TRP A 15 29.24 -13.39 -19.13
CA TRP A 15 29.19 -14.72 -18.52
C TRP A 15 27.76 -15.19 -18.22
N ALA A 16 26.89 -14.29 -17.75
CA ALA A 16 25.49 -14.61 -17.45
C ALA A 16 24.70 -14.90 -18.72
N GLY A 17 24.98 -14.17 -19.82
CA GLY A 17 24.43 -14.43 -21.14
C GLY A 17 24.85 -15.80 -21.68
N GLY A 18 26.13 -16.13 -21.60
CA GLY A 18 26.69 -17.40 -22.07
C GLY A 18 26.14 -18.61 -21.30
N LEU A 19 26.17 -18.56 -19.96
CA LEU A 19 25.64 -19.64 -19.12
C LEU A 19 24.10 -19.77 -19.26
N GLY A 20 23.39 -18.65 -19.41
CA GLY A 20 21.96 -18.67 -19.67
C GLY A 20 21.60 -19.32 -21.00
N ALA A 21 22.33 -19.01 -22.08
CA ALA A 21 22.15 -19.65 -23.38
C ALA A 21 22.45 -21.15 -23.31
N LEU A 22 23.50 -21.55 -22.61
CA LEU A 22 23.86 -22.97 -22.41
C LEU A 22 22.74 -23.71 -21.65
N ALA A 23 22.17 -23.12 -20.59
CA ALA A 23 21.08 -23.71 -19.83
C ALA A 23 19.81 -23.88 -20.69
N LEU A 24 19.45 -22.86 -21.50
CA LEU A 24 18.35 -22.96 -22.44
C LEU A 24 18.57 -24.04 -23.50
N CYS A 25 19.77 -24.10 -24.06
CA CYS A 25 20.16 -25.13 -25.03
C CYS A 25 20.03 -26.52 -24.41
N PHE A 26 20.51 -26.73 -23.20
CA PHE A 26 20.41 -27.99 -22.46
C PHE A 26 18.95 -28.43 -22.25
N LEU A 27 18.04 -27.49 -21.96
CA LEU A 27 16.60 -27.82 -21.80
C LEU A 27 15.89 -28.09 -23.12
N VAL A 28 16.22 -27.37 -24.18
CA VAL A 28 15.54 -27.47 -25.48
C VAL A 28 16.04 -28.68 -26.28
N LEU A 29 17.33 -29.01 -26.17
CA LEU A 29 17.95 -30.06 -26.97
C LEU A 29 17.24 -31.44 -26.91
N PRO A 30 16.94 -32.02 -25.73
CA PRO A 30 16.22 -33.29 -25.65
C PRO A 30 14.84 -33.24 -26.29
N LEU A 31 14.11 -32.13 -26.12
CA LEU A 31 12.78 -31.93 -26.70
C LEU A 31 12.84 -31.85 -28.23
N ALA A 32 13.85 -31.13 -28.77
CA ALA A 32 14.06 -31.01 -30.20
C ALA A 32 14.38 -32.37 -30.82
N PHE A 33 15.25 -33.17 -30.19
CA PHE A 33 15.54 -34.55 -30.66
C PHE A 33 14.31 -35.46 -30.60
N MET A 34 13.49 -35.35 -29.56
CA MET A 34 12.23 -36.07 -29.42
C MET A 34 11.27 -35.71 -30.55
N LEU A 35 11.07 -34.42 -30.85
CA LEU A 35 10.23 -33.94 -31.95
C LEU A 35 10.75 -34.38 -33.34
N GLY A 36 12.08 -34.46 -33.52
CA GLY A 36 12.72 -34.89 -34.78
C GLY A 36 12.60 -36.40 -35.07
N ARG A 37 12.36 -37.20 -34.02
CA ARG A 37 12.24 -38.67 -34.16
C ARG A 37 10.81 -39.18 -34.36
N VAL A 38 9.82 -38.35 -34.13
CA VAL A 38 8.40 -38.73 -34.27
C VAL A 38 8.02 -38.82 -35.74
N ASN A 39 7.33 -39.91 -36.10
CA ASN A 39 6.68 -40.02 -37.39
C ASN A 39 5.36 -39.22 -37.42
N TRP A 40 5.43 -38.02 -37.93
CA TRP A 40 4.29 -37.10 -37.99
C TRP A 40 3.17 -37.59 -38.91
N ALA A 41 3.47 -38.45 -39.92
CA ALA A 41 2.47 -38.95 -40.83
C ALA A 41 1.52 -39.96 -40.16
N THR A 42 2.00 -40.73 -39.20
CA THR A 42 1.21 -41.74 -38.47
C THR A 42 0.59 -41.21 -37.17
N LEU A 43 0.97 -40.02 -36.72
CA LEU A 43 0.53 -39.45 -35.42
C LEU A 43 -1.00 -39.42 -35.30
N GLY A 44 -1.71 -38.99 -36.36
CA GLY A 44 -3.17 -38.94 -36.37
C GLY A 44 -3.84 -40.33 -36.24
N ALA A 45 -3.30 -41.33 -36.89
CA ALA A 45 -3.78 -42.71 -36.76
C ALA A 45 -3.50 -43.29 -35.37
N THR A 46 -2.33 -42.98 -34.80
CA THR A 46 -1.95 -43.37 -33.43
C THR A 46 -2.89 -42.78 -32.37
N LEU A 47 -3.26 -41.53 -32.50
CA LEU A 47 -4.20 -40.86 -31.59
C LEU A 47 -5.65 -41.37 -31.74
N ALA A 48 -6.00 -41.89 -32.93
CA ALA A 48 -7.33 -42.46 -33.19
C ALA A 48 -7.51 -43.88 -32.64
N THR A 49 -6.46 -44.50 -32.11
CA THR A 49 -6.59 -45.80 -31.43
C THR A 49 -7.42 -45.65 -30.14
N ASP A 50 -8.26 -46.67 -29.85
CA ASP A 50 -9.13 -46.65 -28.67
C ASP A 50 -8.34 -46.46 -27.35
N GLU A 51 -7.15 -47.05 -27.26
CA GLU A 51 -6.29 -46.96 -26.08
C GLU A 51 -5.72 -45.56 -25.88
N ALA A 52 -5.19 -44.93 -26.93
CA ALA A 52 -4.60 -43.60 -26.85
C ALA A 52 -5.67 -42.53 -26.61
N SER A 53 -6.79 -42.62 -27.32
CA SER A 53 -7.91 -41.67 -27.18
C SER A 53 -8.56 -41.74 -25.77
N ALA A 54 -8.78 -42.97 -25.26
CA ALA A 54 -9.31 -43.18 -23.91
C ALA A 54 -8.34 -42.65 -22.81
N ALA A 55 -7.04 -42.91 -22.95
CA ALA A 55 -6.04 -42.43 -22.01
C ALA A 55 -5.91 -40.90 -22.02
N LEU A 56 -5.96 -40.26 -23.20
CA LEU A 56 -5.94 -38.82 -23.34
C LEU A 56 -7.21 -38.18 -22.75
N ALA A 57 -8.39 -38.70 -23.10
CA ALA A 57 -9.67 -38.22 -22.57
C ALA A 57 -9.74 -38.35 -21.05
N LEU A 58 -9.29 -39.48 -20.48
CA LEU A 58 -9.22 -39.68 -19.04
C LEU A 58 -8.27 -38.70 -18.37
N SER A 59 -7.05 -38.53 -18.91
CA SER A 59 -6.08 -37.56 -18.38
C SER A 59 -6.64 -36.16 -18.36
N LEU A 60 -7.20 -35.67 -19.46
CA LEU A 60 -7.79 -34.32 -19.52
C LEU A 60 -8.94 -34.16 -18.54
N ARG A 61 -9.85 -35.12 -18.46
CA ARG A 61 -11.00 -35.10 -17.55
C ARG A 61 -10.54 -35.07 -16.08
N THR A 62 -9.63 -35.97 -15.69
CA THR A 62 -9.15 -36.03 -14.30
C THR A 62 -8.34 -34.80 -13.93
N CYS A 63 -7.51 -34.26 -14.84
CA CYS A 63 -6.76 -33.02 -14.62
C CYS A 63 -7.67 -31.79 -14.41
N VAL A 64 -8.77 -31.68 -15.19
CA VAL A 64 -9.76 -30.61 -15.01
C VAL A 64 -10.47 -30.75 -13.66
N MET A 65 -10.84 -31.98 -13.28
CA MET A 65 -11.45 -32.26 -11.98
C MET A 65 -10.47 -31.93 -10.83
N ALA A 66 -9.20 -32.36 -10.96
CA ALA A 66 -8.14 -32.06 -9.98
C ALA A 66 -7.92 -30.56 -9.84
N LEU A 67 -7.83 -29.81 -10.96
CA LEU A 67 -7.70 -28.35 -10.95
C LEU A 67 -8.91 -27.69 -10.27
N GLY A 68 -10.12 -28.19 -10.48
CA GLY A 68 -11.30 -27.69 -9.78
C GLY A 68 -11.19 -27.82 -8.26
N VAL A 69 -10.72 -28.98 -7.78
CA VAL A 69 -10.46 -29.23 -6.36
C VAL A 69 -9.29 -28.37 -5.85
N ASP A 70 -8.22 -28.25 -6.62
CA ASP A 70 -7.07 -27.41 -6.31
C ASP A 70 -7.49 -25.95 -6.12
N LEU A 71 -8.32 -25.41 -6.99
CA LEU A 71 -8.84 -24.03 -6.86
C LEU A 71 -9.74 -23.89 -5.64
N LEU A 72 -10.62 -24.87 -5.40
CA LEU A 72 -11.56 -24.84 -4.27
C LEU A 72 -10.84 -24.86 -2.90
N LEU A 73 -9.81 -25.67 -2.76
CA LEU A 73 -9.04 -25.83 -1.52
C LEU A 73 -7.82 -24.89 -1.46
N GLY A 74 -7.13 -24.71 -2.57
CA GLY A 74 -5.87 -23.98 -2.64
C GLY A 74 -6.04 -22.48 -2.48
N VAL A 75 -7.11 -21.88 -3.02
CA VAL A 75 -7.35 -20.43 -2.86
C VAL A 75 -7.57 -20.05 -1.39
N PRO A 76 -8.47 -20.72 -0.63
CA PRO A 76 -8.60 -20.44 0.81
C PRO A 76 -7.31 -20.73 1.60
N ALA A 77 -6.60 -21.81 1.28
CA ALA A 77 -5.36 -22.17 1.94
C ALA A 77 -4.28 -21.10 1.72
N ALA A 78 -4.09 -20.63 0.48
CA ALA A 78 -3.15 -19.56 0.17
C ALA A 78 -3.50 -18.24 0.87
N LEU A 79 -4.78 -17.89 0.95
CA LEU A 79 -5.27 -16.74 1.71
C LEU A 79 -4.95 -16.86 3.22
N LEU A 80 -5.12 -18.05 3.79
CA LEU A 80 -4.78 -18.30 5.19
C LEU A 80 -3.28 -18.18 5.43
N LEU A 81 -2.46 -18.77 4.55
CA LEU A 81 -1.00 -18.77 4.66
C LEU A 81 -0.37 -17.39 4.35
N SER A 82 -1.05 -16.54 3.59
CA SER A 82 -0.57 -15.18 3.31
C SER A 82 -0.64 -14.26 4.54
N ARG A 83 -1.43 -14.62 5.57
CA ARG A 83 -1.59 -13.86 6.81
C ARG A 83 -0.58 -14.29 7.87
N SER A 84 -0.27 -13.39 8.82
CA SER A 84 0.55 -13.67 9.99
C SER A 84 -0.32 -14.24 11.12
N TRP A 85 -0.08 -15.49 11.53
CA TRP A 85 -0.71 -16.11 12.70
C TRP A 85 0.24 -17.13 13.35
N ARG A 86 -0.03 -17.49 14.61
CA ARG A 86 0.80 -18.47 15.32
C ARG A 86 0.70 -19.83 14.61
N GLY A 87 1.85 -20.37 14.17
CA GLY A 87 1.91 -21.67 13.46
C GLY A 87 1.95 -21.58 11.93
N VAL A 88 1.82 -20.39 11.30
CA VAL A 88 1.87 -20.26 9.84
C VAL A 88 3.15 -20.82 9.20
N ARG A 89 4.29 -20.77 9.91
CA ARG A 89 5.55 -21.37 9.42
C ARG A 89 5.45 -22.88 9.32
N ALA A 90 4.89 -23.55 10.35
CA ALA A 90 4.68 -24.98 10.33
C ALA A 90 3.69 -25.40 9.24
N ALA A 91 2.60 -24.65 9.05
CA ALA A 91 1.63 -24.90 7.99
C ALA A 91 2.26 -24.78 6.59
N ARG A 92 3.15 -23.79 6.35
CA ARG A 92 3.89 -23.68 5.08
C ARG A 92 4.81 -24.89 4.83
N ILE A 93 5.53 -25.33 5.87
CA ILE A 93 6.36 -26.53 5.77
C ILE A 93 5.50 -27.74 5.41
N LEU A 94 4.36 -27.91 6.07
CA LEU A 94 3.44 -29.02 5.83
C LEU A 94 2.90 -29.01 4.39
N VAL A 95 2.55 -27.84 3.85
CA VAL A 95 2.10 -27.70 2.45
C VAL A 95 3.22 -27.97 1.46
N ALA A 96 4.47 -27.65 1.83
CA ALA A 96 5.63 -27.87 0.96
C ALA A 96 6.13 -29.34 0.97
N LEU A 97 5.81 -30.14 1.99
CA LEU A 97 6.28 -31.53 2.11
C LEU A 97 5.95 -32.39 0.86
N PRO A 98 4.72 -32.36 0.30
CA PRO A 98 4.43 -33.18 -0.90
C PRO A 98 5.31 -32.84 -2.11
N LEU A 99 5.85 -31.61 -2.20
CA LEU A 99 6.75 -31.21 -3.31
C LEU A 99 8.08 -31.95 -3.27
N SER A 100 8.53 -32.35 -2.09
CA SER A 100 9.80 -33.06 -1.89
C SER A 100 9.65 -34.58 -1.86
N LEU A 101 8.42 -35.10 -1.81
CA LEU A 101 8.18 -36.54 -1.80
C LEU A 101 8.39 -37.16 -3.18
N PRO A 102 9.13 -38.27 -3.30
CA PRO A 102 9.13 -39.05 -4.52
C PRO A 102 7.70 -39.50 -4.90
N PRO A 103 7.28 -39.43 -6.17
CA PRO A 103 5.91 -39.71 -6.58
C PRO A 103 5.38 -41.09 -6.14
N VAL A 104 6.22 -42.11 -6.15
CA VAL A 104 5.86 -43.45 -5.67
C VAL A 104 5.56 -43.45 -4.17
N VAL A 105 6.36 -42.71 -3.37
CA VAL A 105 6.15 -42.59 -1.92
C VAL A 105 4.83 -41.85 -1.62
N ALA A 106 4.53 -40.82 -2.39
CA ALA A 106 3.25 -40.14 -2.34
C ALA A 106 2.06 -41.10 -2.59
N GLY A 107 2.15 -41.97 -3.59
CA GLY A 107 1.16 -42.97 -3.85
C GLY A 107 1.00 -44.03 -2.74
N ILE A 108 2.12 -44.45 -2.13
CA ILE A 108 2.09 -45.37 -0.97
C ILE A 108 1.42 -44.66 0.24
N ALA A 109 1.71 -43.40 0.49
CA ALA A 109 1.09 -42.66 1.55
C ALA A 109 -0.43 -42.50 1.35
N LEU A 110 -0.86 -42.23 0.11
CA LEU A 110 -2.28 -42.17 -0.24
C LEU A 110 -2.96 -43.54 -0.09
N LEU A 111 -2.30 -44.65 -0.51
CA LEU A 111 -2.80 -45.99 -0.32
C LEU A 111 -2.91 -46.36 1.17
N ALA A 112 -1.95 -45.94 1.99
CA ALA A 112 -1.98 -46.16 3.42
C ALA A 112 -3.11 -45.36 4.09
N ALA A 113 -3.47 -44.19 3.55
CA ALA A 113 -4.58 -43.37 4.07
C ALA A 113 -5.95 -43.81 3.60
N PHE A 114 -6.11 -44.07 2.30
CA PHE A 114 -7.40 -44.29 1.63
C PHE A 114 -7.61 -45.73 1.08
N GLY A 115 -6.61 -46.61 1.27
CA GLY A 115 -6.73 -47.99 0.88
C GLY A 115 -7.79 -48.74 1.68
N ARG A 116 -8.47 -49.75 1.10
CA ARG A 116 -9.56 -50.49 1.76
C ARG A 116 -9.20 -51.10 3.12
N ARG A 117 -7.92 -51.37 3.39
CA ARG A 117 -7.42 -51.90 4.67
C ARG A 117 -7.05 -50.83 5.69
N SER A 118 -7.06 -49.52 5.33
CA SER A 118 -6.81 -48.44 6.26
C SER A 118 -8.07 -48.11 7.07
N THR A 119 -7.91 -47.48 8.24
CA THR A 119 -9.06 -47.08 9.07
C THR A 119 -10.01 -46.12 8.35
N LEU A 120 -9.46 -45.14 7.63
CA LEU A 120 -10.25 -44.18 6.87
C LEU A 120 -10.88 -44.84 5.63
N GLY A 121 -10.10 -45.65 4.90
CA GLY A 121 -10.61 -46.39 3.72
C GLY A 121 -11.71 -47.38 4.08
N ALA A 122 -11.61 -48.09 5.20
CA ALA A 122 -12.66 -48.99 5.68
C ALA A 122 -13.95 -48.23 6.06
N LEU A 123 -13.86 -47.06 6.69
CA LEU A 123 -15.01 -46.22 6.99
C LEU A 123 -15.70 -45.71 5.72
N LEU A 124 -14.94 -45.26 4.73
CA LEU A 124 -15.47 -44.80 3.45
C LEU A 124 -16.10 -45.95 2.64
N SER A 125 -15.47 -47.11 2.63
CA SER A 125 -16.00 -48.32 1.99
C SER A 125 -17.29 -48.80 2.64
N GLY A 126 -17.39 -48.70 3.99
CA GLY A 126 -18.62 -48.99 4.73
C GLY A 126 -19.76 -48.01 4.38
N ALA A 127 -19.45 -46.80 3.94
CA ALA A 127 -20.39 -45.80 3.41
C ALA A 127 -20.67 -45.98 1.90
N GLY A 128 -20.15 -46.99 1.25
CA GLY A 128 -20.32 -47.24 -0.20
C GLY A 128 -19.36 -46.45 -1.09
N LEU A 129 -18.33 -45.81 -0.51
CA LEU A 129 -17.36 -44.97 -1.22
C LEU A 129 -16.00 -45.69 -1.30
N ASP A 130 -15.84 -46.57 -2.29
CA ASP A 130 -14.55 -47.18 -2.61
C ASP A 130 -13.68 -46.18 -3.40
N ILE A 131 -12.55 -45.77 -2.84
CA ILE A 131 -11.65 -44.78 -3.47
C ILE A 131 -10.52 -45.46 -4.25
N ALA A 132 -9.76 -46.37 -3.60
CA ALA A 132 -8.60 -47.01 -4.22
C ALA A 132 -8.98 -47.74 -5.51
N PHE A 133 -8.11 -47.65 -6.51
CA PHE A 133 -8.28 -48.31 -7.85
C PHE A 133 -9.49 -47.77 -8.65
N THR A 134 -9.90 -46.54 -8.43
CA THR A 134 -10.96 -45.85 -9.18
C THR A 134 -10.46 -44.59 -9.85
N THR A 135 -11.27 -43.97 -10.72
CA THR A 135 -10.99 -42.65 -11.30
C THR A 135 -10.86 -41.60 -10.22
N THR A 136 -11.58 -41.70 -9.07
CA THR A 136 -11.47 -40.83 -7.92
C THR A 136 -10.07 -40.90 -7.29
N ALA A 137 -9.45 -42.09 -7.23
CA ALA A 137 -8.07 -42.24 -6.77
C ALA A 137 -7.08 -41.49 -7.68
N VAL A 138 -7.30 -41.48 -8.98
CA VAL A 138 -6.48 -40.72 -9.94
C VAL A 138 -6.58 -39.21 -9.60
N VAL A 139 -7.79 -38.68 -9.41
CA VAL A 139 -8.01 -37.28 -9.09
C VAL A 139 -7.36 -36.92 -7.75
N ILE A 140 -7.51 -37.74 -6.70
CA ILE A 140 -6.89 -37.52 -5.39
C ILE A 140 -5.36 -37.53 -5.51
N ALA A 141 -4.77 -38.45 -6.26
CA ALA A 141 -3.33 -38.48 -6.48
C ALA A 141 -2.83 -37.22 -7.20
N GLN A 142 -3.54 -36.79 -8.25
CA GLN A 142 -3.25 -35.55 -8.95
C GLN A 142 -3.35 -34.33 -8.04
N VAL A 143 -4.43 -34.18 -7.26
CA VAL A 143 -4.60 -33.08 -6.29
C VAL A 143 -3.50 -33.08 -5.24
N PHE A 144 -3.16 -34.22 -4.67
CA PHE A 144 -2.11 -34.31 -3.64
C PHE A 144 -0.76 -33.75 -4.12
N VAL A 145 -0.44 -33.97 -5.37
CA VAL A 145 0.84 -33.55 -5.97
C VAL A 145 0.78 -32.15 -6.56
N SER A 146 -0.38 -31.67 -7.04
CA SER A 146 -0.53 -30.39 -7.72
C SER A 146 -0.94 -29.24 -6.79
N LEU A 147 -1.74 -29.49 -5.77
CA LEU A 147 -2.26 -28.49 -4.84
C LEU A 147 -1.17 -27.61 -4.21
N PRO A 148 0.00 -28.14 -3.76
CA PRO A 148 1.08 -27.33 -3.23
C PRO A 148 1.62 -26.31 -4.23
N PHE A 149 1.70 -26.61 -5.52
CA PHE A 149 2.16 -25.69 -6.56
C PHE A 149 1.22 -24.48 -6.67
N LEU A 150 -0.08 -24.72 -6.66
CA LEU A 150 -1.08 -23.65 -6.66
C LEU A 150 -0.97 -22.79 -5.40
N ILE A 151 -0.91 -23.42 -4.21
CA ILE A 151 -0.88 -22.71 -2.93
C ILE A 151 0.37 -21.82 -2.84
N VAL A 152 1.57 -22.36 -3.09
CA VAL A 152 2.83 -21.62 -2.97
C VAL A 152 2.89 -20.46 -3.95
N THR A 153 2.47 -20.68 -5.20
CA THR A 153 2.47 -19.64 -6.23
C THR A 153 1.48 -18.51 -5.88
N LEU A 154 0.28 -18.87 -5.46
CA LEU A 154 -0.75 -17.89 -5.11
C LEU A 154 -0.42 -17.16 -3.80
N GLU A 155 0.15 -17.86 -2.78
CA GLU A 155 0.63 -17.22 -1.56
C GLU A 155 1.70 -16.17 -1.88
N SER A 156 2.66 -16.49 -2.74
CA SER A 156 3.69 -15.55 -3.18
C SER A 156 3.07 -14.32 -3.86
N ALA A 157 2.10 -14.51 -4.75
CA ALA A 157 1.39 -13.42 -5.41
C ALA A 157 0.58 -12.57 -4.42
N LEU A 158 -0.05 -13.20 -3.40
CA LEU A 158 -0.77 -12.50 -2.35
C LEU A 158 0.16 -11.65 -1.46
N ARG A 159 1.36 -12.12 -1.19
CA ARG A 159 2.35 -11.42 -0.36
C ARG A 159 3.09 -10.31 -1.09
N SER A 160 3.29 -10.45 -2.40
CA SER A 160 3.98 -9.45 -3.23
C SER A 160 3.10 -8.29 -3.65
N ARG A 161 1.78 -8.34 -3.40
CA ARG A 161 0.88 -7.24 -3.70
C ARG A 161 1.10 -6.05 -2.75
N GLU A 162 0.72 -4.88 -3.18
CA GLU A 162 0.76 -3.65 -2.37
C GLU A 162 -0.03 -3.84 -1.06
N GLN A 163 0.66 -3.62 0.06
CA GLN A 163 0.07 -3.75 1.39
C GLN A 163 -0.90 -2.60 1.67
N GLY A 164 -1.96 -2.88 2.45
CA GLY A 164 -2.93 -1.86 2.89
C GLY A 164 -4.07 -1.57 1.92
N LEU A 165 -4.13 -2.20 0.73
CA LEU A 165 -5.29 -2.06 -0.17
C LEU A 165 -6.57 -2.62 0.44
N ASP A 166 -6.49 -3.71 1.22
CA ASP A 166 -7.63 -4.32 1.90
C ASP A 166 -8.13 -3.43 3.04
N GLU A 167 -7.20 -2.82 3.78
CA GLU A 167 -7.51 -1.86 4.86
C GLU A 167 -8.19 -0.63 4.27
N MET A 168 -7.63 -0.09 3.19
CA MET A 168 -8.23 1.05 2.47
C MET A 168 -9.64 0.74 1.99
N ALA A 169 -9.86 -0.42 1.37
CA ALA A 169 -11.20 -0.82 0.93
C ALA A 169 -12.17 -0.99 2.10
N SER A 170 -11.69 -1.46 3.25
CA SER A 170 -12.47 -1.56 4.48
C SER A 170 -12.85 -0.19 5.03
N CYS A 171 -11.92 0.78 5.07
CA CYS A 171 -12.23 2.18 5.45
C CYS A 171 -13.28 2.81 4.52
N LEU A 172 -13.28 2.44 3.25
CA LEU A 172 -14.29 2.87 2.28
C LEU A 172 -15.64 2.14 2.43
N GLY A 173 -15.79 1.20 3.38
CA GLY A 173 -17.03 0.51 3.72
C GLY A 173 -17.15 -0.91 3.16
N ALA A 174 -16.12 -1.47 2.50
CA ALA A 174 -16.22 -2.81 1.89
C ALA A 174 -16.23 -3.92 2.94
N SER A 175 -17.15 -4.89 2.78
CA SER A 175 -17.13 -6.14 3.54
C SER A 175 -15.95 -7.04 3.11
N PRO A 176 -15.47 -7.96 4.00
CA PRO A 176 -14.36 -8.85 3.65
C PRO A 176 -14.57 -9.66 2.36
N SER A 177 -15.78 -10.15 2.13
CA SER A 177 -16.11 -10.86 0.89
C SER A 177 -16.02 -9.94 -0.34
N ARG A 178 -16.47 -8.69 -0.21
CA ARG A 178 -16.41 -7.71 -1.31
C ARG A 178 -14.96 -7.29 -1.58
N VAL A 179 -14.13 -7.12 -0.54
CA VAL A 179 -12.69 -6.89 -0.68
C VAL A 179 -12.06 -8.05 -1.46
N PHE A 180 -12.36 -9.30 -1.08
CA PHE A 180 -11.83 -10.46 -1.79
C PHE A 180 -12.20 -10.47 -3.28
N TRP A 181 -13.49 -10.38 -3.61
CA TRP A 181 -13.93 -10.50 -5.00
C TRP A 181 -13.60 -9.30 -5.88
N GLN A 182 -13.61 -8.07 -5.34
CA GLN A 182 -13.44 -6.85 -6.15
C GLN A 182 -12.03 -6.28 -6.12
N ILE A 183 -11.24 -6.58 -5.08
CA ILE A 183 -9.89 -6.03 -4.92
C ILE A 183 -8.83 -7.13 -4.95
N THR A 184 -8.92 -8.11 -4.03
CA THR A 184 -7.86 -9.13 -3.86
C THR A 184 -7.76 -10.04 -5.09
N LEU A 185 -8.86 -10.69 -5.46
CA LEU A 185 -8.86 -11.65 -6.56
C LEU A 185 -8.45 -11.05 -7.91
N PRO A 186 -8.99 -9.89 -8.36
CA PRO A 186 -8.53 -9.28 -9.61
C PRO A 186 -7.05 -8.89 -9.63
N THR A 187 -6.51 -8.51 -8.48
CA THR A 187 -5.10 -8.11 -8.34
C THR A 187 -4.17 -9.32 -8.45
N VAL A 188 -4.55 -10.47 -7.87
CA VAL A 188 -3.74 -11.69 -7.88
C VAL A 188 -4.09 -12.65 -9.01
N LEU A 189 -5.07 -12.32 -9.86
CA LEU A 189 -5.53 -13.18 -10.95
C LEU A 189 -4.40 -13.66 -11.90
N PRO A 190 -3.40 -12.85 -12.26
CA PRO A 190 -2.25 -13.32 -13.03
C PRO A 190 -1.43 -14.38 -12.28
N GLY A 191 -1.25 -14.22 -10.96
CA GLY A 191 -0.57 -15.20 -10.11
C GLY A 191 -1.38 -16.50 -9.96
N LEU A 192 -2.69 -16.38 -9.80
CA LEU A 192 -3.61 -17.53 -9.79
C LEU A 192 -3.56 -18.31 -11.10
N GLY A 193 -3.56 -17.62 -12.24
CA GLY A 193 -3.44 -18.23 -13.56
C GLY A 193 -2.13 -19.02 -13.72
N ARG A 194 -1.01 -18.44 -13.30
CA ARG A 194 0.29 -19.13 -13.31
C ARG A 194 0.30 -20.35 -12.38
N GLY A 195 -0.22 -20.20 -11.17
CA GLY A 195 -0.34 -21.30 -10.22
C GLY A 195 -1.22 -22.44 -10.74
N ALA A 196 -2.36 -22.12 -11.36
CA ALA A 196 -3.27 -23.07 -11.98
C ALA A 196 -2.61 -23.82 -13.15
N ALA A 197 -1.83 -23.13 -13.98
CA ALA A 197 -1.09 -23.75 -15.07
C ALA A 197 -0.02 -24.73 -14.58
N LEU A 198 0.75 -24.32 -13.56
CA LEU A 198 1.77 -25.18 -12.98
C LEU A 198 1.13 -26.42 -12.34
N ALA A 199 0.02 -26.26 -11.62
CA ALA A 199 -0.75 -27.36 -11.05
C ALA A 199 -1.27 -28.29 -12.14
N LEU A 200 -1.85 -27.75 -13.21
CA LEU A 200 -2.37 -28.54 -14.33
C LEU A 200 -1.26 -29.27 -15.08
N ALA A 201 -0.12 -28.63 -15.34
CA ALA A 201 1.04 -29.27 -15.97
C ALA A 201 1.57 -30.43 -15.11
N ARG A 202 1.57 -30.22 -13.77
CA ARG A 202 1.96 -31.27 -12.83
C ARG A 202 0.98 -32.43 -12.79
N CYS A 203 -0.33 -32.16 -12.86
CA CYS A 203 -1.38 -33.20 -13.01
C CYS A 203 -1.20 -34.03 -14.30
N LEU A 204 -0.93 -33.37 -15.43
CA LEU A 204 -0.75 -34.02 -16.73
C LEU A 204 0.45 -34.97 -16.73
N GLY A 205 1.53 -34.60 -16.02
CA GLY A 205 2.74 -35.43 -15.93
C GLY A 205 2.74 -36.43 -14.77
N GLU A 206 1.64 -36.55 -13.99
CA GLU A 206 1.63 -37.44 -12.83
C GLU A 206 1.52 -38.89 -13.24
N PHE A 207 2.50 -39.70 -12.77
CA PHE A 207 2.65 -41.11 -13.08
C PHE A 207 2.76 -41.99 -11.84
N GLY A 208 3.75 -41.69 -10.96
CA GLY A 208 4.16 -42.60 -9.90
C GLY A 208 3.11 -42.79 -8.80
N ALA A 209 2.48 -41.69 -8.35
CA ALA A 209 1.43 -41.76 -7.35
C ALA A 209 0.16 -42.42 -7.92
N THR A 210 -0.16 -42.14 -9.16
CA THR A 210 -1.31 -42.75 -9.85
C THR A 210 -1.12 -44.24 -10.01
N LEU A 211 0.06 -44.71 -10.44
CA LEU A 211 0.33 -46.15 -10.63
C LEU A 211 0.20 -46.90 -9.30
N THR A 212 0.74 -46.38 -8.20
CA THR A 212 0.75 -47.09 -6.93
C THR A 212 -0.59 -47.03 -6.19
N PHE A 213 -1.37 -45.96 -6.33
CA PHE A 213 -2.64 -45.77 -5.62
C PHE A 213 -3.86 -46.13 -6.42
N ALA A 214 -3.88 -45.81 -7.73
CA ALA A 214 -5.03 -46.08 -8.62
C ALA A 214 -4.84 -47.29 -9.54
N GLY A 215 -3.61 -47.75 -9.72
CA GLY A 215 -3.32 -48.84 -10.68
C GLY A 215 -3.39 -48.39 -12.14
N SER A 216 -3.53 -49.37 -13.08
CA SER A 216 -3.56 -49.11 -14.54
C SER A 216 -4.65 -49.92 -15.25
N MET A 217 -5.91 -49.52 -15.08
CA MET A 217 -7.06 -50.14 -15.77
C MET A 217 -7.46 -49.26 -16.95
N GLN A 218 -7.53 -49.85 -18.14
CA GLN A 218 -7.93 -49.15 -19.35
C GLN A 218 -9.31 -48.51 -19.20
N GLY A 219 -9.45 -47.24 -19.60
CA GLY A 219 -10.70 -46.47 -19.51
C GLY A 219 -11.11 -46.02 -18.10
N VAL A 220 -10.46 -46.50 -17.03
CA VAL A 220 -10.82 -46.21 -15.64
C VAL A 220 -9.72 -45.42 -14.90
N THR A 221 -8.46 -45.92 -14.93
CA THR A 221 -7.34 -45.33 -14.20
C THR A 221 -6.08 -45.14 -15.04
N ARG A 222 -6.03 -45.69 -16.25
CA ARG A 222 -4.88 -45.59 -17.15
C ARG A 222 -4.80 -44.21 -17.78
N THR A 223 -4.04 -43.31 -17.17
CA THR A 223 -3.75 -41.97 -17.69
C THR A 223 -2.72 -42.02 -18.84
N MET A 224 -2.56 -40.90 -19.56
CA MET A 224 -1.62 -40.81 -20.68
C MET A 224 -0.17 -41.15 -20.29
N PRO A 225 0.40 -40.67 -19.15
CA PRO A 225 1.72 -41.09 -18.69
C PRO A 225 1.81 -42.63 -18.45
N LEU A 226 0.77 -43.23 -17.89
CA LEU A 226 0.70 -44.69 -17.73
C LEU A 226 0.65 -45.44 -19.06
N GLN A 227 -0.08 -44.92 -20.03
CA GLN A 227 -0.13 -45.50 -21.39
C GLN A 227 1.22 -45.38 -22.09
N ILE A 228 1.91 -44.22 -21.97
CA ILE A 228 3.26 -44.03 -22.51
C ILE A 228 4.25 -45.04 -21.90
N TYR A 229 4.17 -45.24 -20.58
CA TYR A 229 5.03 -46.18 -19.86
C TYR A 229 4.85 -47.63 -20.37
N LEU A 230 3.59 -48.07 -20.54
CA LEU A 230 3.30 -49.41 -21.07
C LEU A 230 3.71 -49.56 -22.56
N ALA A 231 3.42 -48.55 -23.37
CA ALA A 231 3.81 -48.55 -24.78
C ALA A 231 5.33 -48.62 -24.96
N ARG A 232 6.13 -48.00 -24.06
CA ARG A 232 7.59 -48.02 -24.13
C ARG A 232 8.17 -49.44 -24.13
N GLU A 233 7.53 -50.39 -23.45
CA GLU A 233 8.00 -51.79 -23.36
C GLU A 233 7.66 -52.61 -24.61
N SER A 234 6.58 -52.22 -25.34
CA SER A 234 6.10 -52.96 -26.51
C SER A 234 6.40 -52.26 -27.84
N ASP A 235 6.29 -50.95 -27.93
CA ASP A 235 6.46 -50.11 -29.11
C ASP A 235 7.01 -48.74 -28.74
N ALA A 236 8.31 -48.53 -28.93
CA ALA A 236 9.01 -47.30 -28.59
C ALA A 236 8.55 -46.11 -29.46
N ASP A 237 8.15 -46.33 -30.69
CA ASP A 237 7.69 -45.28 -31.61
C ASP A 237 6.30 -44.78 -31.19
N LEU A 238 5.41 -45.70 -30.77
CA LEU A 238 4.13 -45.35 -30.16
C LEU A 238 4.30 -44.53 -28.89
N ALA A 239 5.18 -44.95 -27.98
CA ALA A 239 5.47 -44.22 -26.75
C ALA A 239 5.98 -42.78 -27.02
N LEU A 240 6.84 -42.64 -28.04
CA LEU A 240 7.40 -41.36 -28.47
C LEU A 240 6.31 -40.45 -29.05
N ALA A 241 5.43 -40.97 -29.87
CA ALA A 241 4.29 -40.24 -30.45
C ALA A 241 3.34 -39.73 -29.35
N LEU A 242 2.94 -40.57 -28.39
CA LEU A 242 2.10 -40.20 -27.27
C LEU A 242 2.78 -39.18 -26.35
N GLY A 243 4.09 -39.31 -26.15
CA GLY A 243 4.89 -38.34 -25.39
C GLY A 243 4.90 -36.95 -26.02
N VAL A 244 5.01 -36.86 -27.36
CA VAL A 244 4.94 -35.55 -28.06
C VAL A 244 3.55 -34.94 -27.95
N VAL A 245 2.50 -35.72 -27.98
CA VAL A 245 1.13 -35.21 -27.77
C VAL A 245 0.97 -34.66 -26.35
N LEU A 246 1.44 -35.38 -25.34
CA LEU A 246 1.40 -34.90 -23.94
C LEU A 246 2.21 -33.61 -23.75
N LEU A 247 3.41 -33.54 -24.37
CA LEU A 247 4.23 -32.35 -24.42
C LEU A 247 3.49 -31.16 -25.07
N GLY A 248 2.81 -31.42 -26.21
CA GLY A 248 2.01 -30.42 -26.91
C GLY A 248 0.87 -29.85 -26.05
N VAL A 249 0.15 -30.73 -25.35
CA VAL A 249 -0.92 -30.35 -24.41
C VAL A 249 -0.34 -29.52 -23.25
N ALA A 250 0.76 -29.94 -22.64
CA ALA A 250 1.42 -29.22 -21.57
C ALA A 250 1.94 -27.84 -22.04
N ALA A 251 2.57 -27.78 -23.21
CA ALA A 251 3.04 -26.54 -23.83
C ALA A 251 1.87 -25.57 -24.12
N LEU A 252 0.75 -26.10 -24.62
CA LEU A 252 -0.47 -25.28 -24.84
C LEU A 252 -1.00 -24.70 -23.55
N VAL A 253 -1.07 -25.48 -22.47
CA VAL A 253 -1.51 -25.01 -21.13
C VAL A 253 -0.61 -23.90 -20.66
N VAL A 254 0.71 -24.05 -20.71
CA VAL A 254 1.67 -23.04 -20.30
C VAL A 254 1.56 -21.79 -21.19
N ALA A 255 1.50 -21.96 -22.52
CA ALA A 255 1.37 -20.85 -23.45
C ALA A 255 0.08 -20.03 -23.23
N LEU A 256 -1.03 -20.70 -22.94
CA LEU A 256 -2.30 -20.04 -22.63
C LEU A 256 -2.20 -19.15 -21.39
N THR A 257 -1.41 -19.51 -20.40
CA THR A 257 -1.28 -18.74 -19.16
C THR A 257 -0.24 -17.61 -19.21
N GLU A 258 0.80 -17.76 -20.03
CA GLU A 258 1.79 -16.71 -20.27
C GLU A 258 1.28 -15.64 -21.27
N THR A 259 0.21 -15.93 -21.99
CA THR A 259 -0.39 -14.98 -22.94
C THR A 259 -1.03 -13.82 -22.18
N PRO A 260 -0.68 -12.54 -22.45
CA PRO A 260 -1.26 -11.39 -21.78
C PRO A 260 -2.70 -11.13 -22.24
N TRP A 261 -3.63 -11.93 -21.77
CA TRP A 261 -5.06 -11.89 -22.14
C TRP A 261 -5.68 -10.51 -22.02
N GLY A 262 -5.20 -9.67 -21.07
CA GLY A 262 -5.65 -8.30 -20.94
C GLY A 262 -5.36 -7.43 -22.17
N ARG A 263 -4.26 -7.71 -22.89
CA ARG A 263 -3.91 -7.03 -24.15
C ARG A 263 -4.69 -7.62 -25.33
N ALA A 264 -4.86 -8.92 -25.35
CA ALA A 264 -5.61 -9.59 -26.41
C ALA A 264 -7.10 -9.19 -26.39
N VAL A 265 -7.73 -9.15 -25.22
CA VAL A 265 -9.14 -8.71 -25.04
C VAL A 265 -9.30 -7.23 -25.38
N SER A 266 -8.35 -6.37 -25.02
CA SER A 266 -8.41 -4.93 -25.38
C SER A 266 -8.24 -4.73 -26.89
N PHE A 267 -7.38 -5.51 -27.54
CA PHE A 267 -7.20 -5.47 -28.99
C PHE A 267 -8.43 -5.98 -29.75
N LEU A 268 -9.05 -7.10 -29.27
CA LEU A 268 -10.29 -7.62 -29.85
C LEU A 268 -11.45 -6.63 -29.69
N ARG A 269 -11.59 -6.01 -28.50
CA ARG A 269 -12.61 -4.97 -28.25
C ARG A 269 -12.40 -3.73 -29.12
N ALA A 270 -11.15 -3.32 -29.33
CA ALA A 270 -10.83 -2.22 -30.23
C ALA A 270 -11.18 -2.56 -31.69
N ARG A 271 -10.91 -3.79 -32.12
CA ARG A 271 -11.26 -4.28 -33.47
C ARG A 271 -12.77 -4.40 -33.69
N LEU A 272 -13.51 -4.92 -32.70
CA LEU A 272 -14.98 -5.00 -32.75
C LEU A 272 -15.66 -3.63 -32.65
N ALA A 273 -15.02 -2.64 -32.01
CA ALA A 273 -15.49 -1.26 -32.00
C ALA A 273 -15.26 -0.54 -33.33
N SER A 274 -14.21 -0.89 -34.06
CA SER A 274 -13.88 -0.32 -35.39
C SER A 274 -14.72 -0.90 -36.52
N THR A 275 -15.40 -2.03 -36.32
CA THR A 275 -16.28 -2.65 -37.34
C THR A 275 -17.75 -2.22 -37.26
N ARG A 276 -18.12 -1.28 -36.36
CA ARG A 276 -19.44 -0.66 -36.39
C ARG A 276 -19.42 0.46 -37.45
N PRO A 277 -20.23 0.35 -38.52
CA PRO A 277 -20.31 1.41 -39.55
C PRO A 277 -20.77 2.70 -38.88
N GLY A 278 -19.99 3.75 -39.12
CA GLY A 278 -20.23 5.10 -38.59
C GLY A 278 -21.62 5.58 -38.96
N ARG A 279 -22.40 5.91 -37.97
CA ARG A 279 -23.48 6.90 -38.12
C ARG A 279 -22.80 8.26 -38.21
N GLY A 280 -22.97 8.89 -39.37
CA GLY A 280 -22.30 10.11 -39.79
C GLY A 280 -22.35 11.23 -38.72
N SER A 281 -21.20 11.80 -38.49
CA SER A 281 -21.05 13.09 -37.85
C SER A 281 -21.39 14.16 -38.91
N ALA A 282 -22.58 14.73 -38.82
CA ALA A 282 -22.83 16.01 -39.43
C ALA A 282 -22.13 17.09 -38.62
N SER A 283 -21.20 17.74 -39.33
CA SER A 283 -20.60 19.02 -38.92
C SER A 283 -21.67 20.09 -38.95
N GLU A 284 -21.92 20.76 -37.83
CA GLU A 284 -22.55 22.09 -37.85
C GLU A 284 -21.78 23.02 -36.90
N ALA A 285 -21.30 24.09 -37.50
CA ALA A 285 -20.68 25.24 -36.85
C ALA A 285 -21.77 26.16 -36.24
N PRO A 286 -21.44 27.04 -35.29
CA PRO A 286 -22.40 27.77 -34.49
C PRO A 286 -22.89 29.05 -35.19
N SER A 287 -24.19 29.27 -35.19
CA SER A 287 -24.82 30.58 -35.54
C SER A 287 -25.98 30.86 -34.60
N GLY A 288 -25.80 31.92 -33.83
CA GLY A 288 -26.71 33.03 -33.46
C GLY A 288 -28.13 32.75 -32.97
N ALA A 289 -28.35 33.14 -31.71
CA ALA A 289 -29.46 33.86 -31.09
C ALA A 289 -30.92 33.72 -31.64
N ARG A 290 -31.85 33.30 -30.77
CA ARG A 290 -33.03 34.07 -30.25
C ARG A 290 -34.12 33.17 -29.65
N ALA A 291 -34.45 33.52 -28.43
CA ALA A 291 -35.77 33.66 -27.77
C ALA A 291 -36.97 32.75 -28.10
N GLY A 292 -37.54 32.17 -27.04
CA GLY A 292 -38.98 32.13 -26.80
C GLY A 292 -39.66 30.78 -27.05
N GLY A 293 -40.24 30.19 -25.97
CA GLY A 293 -41.28 29.17 -26.15
C GLY A 293 -41.40 28.17 -24.97
N SER A 294 -42.30 28.51 -24.05
CA SER A 294 -42.84 27.66 -22.98
C SER A 294 -43.43 26.36 -23.51
N ALA A 295 -43.14 25.23 -22.87
CA ALA A 295 -44.08 24.11 -22.68
C ALA A 295 -43.63 23.14 -21.61
N ALA A 296 -44.46 23.02 -20.59
CA ALA A 296 -44.81 21.90 -19.71
C ALA A 296 -43.68 20.93 -19.22
N ALA A 297 -43.43 21.03 -17.93
CA ALA A 297 -42.68 20.10 -17.10
C ALA A 297 -43.53 18.88 -16.73
N ASP A 298 -42.92 17.69 -16.79
CA ASP A 298 -43.40 16.52 -16.10
C ASP A 298 -42.50 16.33 -14.86
N PRO A 299 -43.05 16.18 -13.62
CA PRO A 299 -42.29 16.17 -12.40
C PRO A 299 -41.96 14.73 -12.01
N GLY A 300 -40.75 14.27 -12.28
CA GLY A 300 -40.27 12.97 -11.88
C GLY A 300 -38.77 12.96 -11.56
N CYS A 301 -38.51 12.99 -10.24
CA CYS A 301 -37.22 12.67 -9.60
C CYS A 301 -36.08 13.67 -9.78
N SER A 302 -36.19 14.81 -9.11
CA SER A 302 -35.06 15.71 -8.82
C SER A 302 -34.49 15.37 -7.46
N LEU A 303 -33.35 14.66 -7.40
CA LEU A 303 -32.42 14.67 -6.30
C LEU A 303 -31.11 15.36 -6.74
N VAL A 304 -31.26 16.53 -7.34
CA VAL A 304 -30.23 17.55 -7.38
C VAL A 304 -30.50 18.42 -6.17
N ALA A 305 -29.64 18.35 -5.17
CA ALA A 305 -29.71 19.22 -4.01
C ALA A 305 -29.84 20.68 -4.47
N SER A 306 -30.96 21.30 -4.18
CA SER A 306 -31.11 22.74 -4.11
C SER A 306 -30.15 23.30 -3.09
N ASP A 307 -29.66 24.50 -3.27
CA ASP A 307 -28.76 25.24 -2.34
C ASP A 307 -29.29 25.37 -0.89
N ASP A 308 -30.53 24.93 -0.62
CA ASP A 308 -31.14 24.89 0.72
C ASP A 308 -30.82 23.59 1.50
N ASP A 309 -30.24 22.54 0.91
CA ASP A 309 -29.73 21.34 1.59
C ASP A 309 -28.26 21.50 2.06
N ALA A 310 -27.76 22.70 2.16
CA ALA A 310 -26.52 23.08 2.85
C ALA A 310 -26.62 23.00 4.39
N ALA A 311 -27.59 22.25 4.95
CA ALA A 311 -27.43 21.66 6.27
C ALA A 311 -26.36 20.56 6.13
N GLY A 312 -25.09 21.00 6.06
CA GLY A 312 -23.90 20.17 5.98
C GLY A 312 -24.00 19.08 7.03
N VAL A 313 -23.62 17.87 6.68
CA VAL A 313 -23.29 16.85 7.66
C VAL A 313 -22.24 17.49 8.58
N ALA A 314 -22.68 17.98 9.75
CA ALA A 314 -21.79 18.60 10.72
C ALA A 314 -20.76 17.51 11.07
N GLY A 315 -19.48 17.80 10.84
CA GLY A 315 -18.41 16.86 11.15
C GLY A 315 -18.52 16.40 12.60
N ALA A 316 -18.34 15.12 12.86
CA ALA A 316 -18.44 14.57 14.19
C ALA A 316 -17.22 14.95 15.04
N ALA A 317 -17.39 15.31 16.29
CA ALA A 317 -16.28 15.39 17.24
C ALA A 317 -15.60 14.01 17.36
N VAL A 318 -14.27 14.00 17.48
CA VAL A 318 -13.54 12.75 17.76
C VAL A 318 -12.81 12.91 19.08
N HIS A 319 -12.99 11.98 20.00
CA HIS A 319 -12.23 11.92 21.23
C HIS A 319 -11.53 10.56 21.33
N VAL A 320 -10.24 10.59 21.58
CA VAL A 320 -9.39 9.43 21.73
C VAL A 320 -8.70 9.51 23.08
N ALA A 321 -9.07 8.69 24.02
CA ALA A 321 -8.40 8.54 25.31
C ALA A 321 -8.04 7.06 25.47
N GLY A 322 -6.81 6.65 25.04
CA GLY A 322 -6.51 5.23 24.96
C GLY A 322 -5.03 4.89 24.89
N THR A 323 -4.74 3.62 25.08
CA THR A 323 -3.40 3.04 25.08
C THR A 323 -3.26 1.92 24.06
N VAL A 324 -2.06 1.82 23.45
CA VAL A 324 -1.62 0.67 22.64
C VAL A 324 -0.26 0.23 23.16
N SER A 325 -0.28 -0.74 24.06
CA SER A 325 0.86 -1.16 24.88
C SER A 325 2.05 -1.65 24.05
N GLU A 326 1.78 -2.43 22.98
CA GLU A 326 2.83 -2.95 22.09
C GLU A 326 3.64 -1.83 21.39
N ARG A 327 3.07 -0.61 21.33
CA ARG A 327 3.68 0.55 20.65
C ARG A 327 4.13 1.63 21.62
N GLY A 328 3.96 1.43 22.93
CA GLY A 328 4.24 2.45 23.93
C GLY A 328 3.39 3.73 23.73
N TRP A 329 2.19 3.58 23.13
CA TRP A 329 1.33 4.70 22.76
C TRP A 329 0.25 4.92 23.84
N ASN A 330 0.16 6.16 24.32
CA ASN A 330 -0.83 6.60 25.32
C ASN A 330 -1.25 8.04 24.99
N VAL A 331 -2.42 8.21 24.43
CA VAL A 331 -2.88 9.51 23.90
C VAL A 331 -4.25 9.84 24.46
N ASP A 332 -4.38 11.09 24.89
CA ASP A 332 -5.64 11.78 25.12
C ASP A 332 -5.69 12.99 24.17
N ALA A 333 -6.57 12.93 23.17
CA ALA A 333 -6.67 13.94 22.12
C ALA A 333 -8.10 14.13 21.63
N ALA A 334 -8.47 15.36 21.32
CA ALA A 334 -9.79 15.71 20.82
C ALA A 334 -9.70 16.47 19.49
N LEU A 335 -10.44 16.00 18.47
CA LEU A 335 -10.65 16.72 17.22
C LEU A 335 -12.00 17.45 17.27
N ARG A 336 -11.95 18.75 17.04
CA ARG A 336 -13.16 19.59 17.04
C ARG A 336 -13.99 19.37 15.78
N PRO A 337 -15.34 19.34 15.91
CA PRO A 337 -16.21 19.10 14.77
C PRO A 337 -16.01 20.14 13.66
N GLY A 338 -15.95 19.67 12.42
CA GLY A 338 -15.86 20.53 11.23
C GLY A 338 -14.53 21.29 11.05
N LEU A 339 -13.54 21.06 11.88
CA LEU A 339 -12.24 21.72 11.82
C LEU A 339 -11.13 20.77 11.36
N VAL A 340 -10.05 21.35 10.82
CA VAL A 340 -8.83 20.63 10.49
C VAL A 340 -7.88 20.69 11.69
N THR A 341 -7.56 19.54 12.26
CA THR A 341 -6.54 19.38 13.31
C THR A 341 -5.29 18.75 12.70
N ALA A 342 -4.18 19.46 12.71
CA ALA A 342 -2.88 18.94 12.30
C ALA A 342 -2.24 18.13 13.44
N VAL A 343 -1.62 17.01 13.09
CA VAL A 343 -0.78 16.23 14.02
C VAL A 343 0.63 16.18 13.48
N VAL A 344 1.56 16.68 14.25
CA VAL A 344 2.99 16.77 13.95
C VAL A 344 3.80 16.02 15.01
N GLY A 345 5.03 15.64 14.70
CA GLY A 345 5.92 14.91 15.61
C GLY A 345 7.02 14.19 14.82
N HIS A 346 8.08 13.78 15.52
CA HIS A 346 9.16 13.00 14.89
C HIS A 346 8.68 11.64 14.35
N ASN A 347 9.53 10.98 13.55
CA ASN A 347 9.22 9.63 13.08
C ASN A 347 9.17 8.67 14.29
N GLY A 348 8.10 7.87 14.37
CA GLY A 348 7.85 7.02 15.53
C GLY A 348 7.06 7.66 16.68
N ALA A 349 6.74 8.95 16.63
CA ALA A 349 5.97 9.65 17.68
C ALA A 349 4.53 9.14 17.88
N GLY A 350 4.04 8.22 17.04
CA GLY A 350 2.70 7.64 17.19
C GLY A 350 1.61 8.28 16.34
N LYS A 351 1.92 9.20 15.42
CA LYS A 351 0.95 9.87 14.53
C LYS A 351 0.10 8.91 13.71
N SER A 352 0.75 7.96 13.02
CA SER A 352 0.02 6.96 12.22
C SER A 352 -0.76 5.97 13.09
N THR A 353 -0.34 5.74 14.35
CA THR A 353 -1.11 4.97 15.32
C THR A 353 -2.42 5.67 15.66
N LEU A 354 -2.39 6.98 15.92
CA LEU A 354 -3.60 7.79 16.14
C LEU A 354 -4.55 7.72 14.93
N ALA A 355 -4.01 7.88 13.71
CA ALA A 355 -4.79 7.75 12.49
C ALA A 355 -5.44 6.36 12.34
N GLN A 356 -4.70 5.27 12.62
CA GLN A 356 -5.19 3.89 12.55
C GLN A 356 -6.24 3.58 13.62
N VAL A 357 -6.08 4.12 14.83
CA VAL A 357 -7.03 3.98 15.93
C VAL A 357 -8.35 4.66 15.58
N ILE A 358 -8.34 5.90 15.10
CA ILE A 358 -9.55 6.61 14.65
C ILE A 358 -10.20 5.90 13.46
N ALA A 359 -9.41 5.47 12.48
CA ALA A 359 -9.90 4.73 11.31
C ALA A 359 -10.51 3.35 11.66
N GLY A 360 -10.19 2.77 12.82
CA GLY A 360 -10.64 1.44 13.24
C GLY A 360 -9.92 0.29 12.55
N THR A 361 -8.68 0.51 12.17
CA THR A 361 -7.76 -0.52 11.67
C THR A 361 -6.84 -1.06 12.76
N LEU A 362 -6.73 -0.31 13.86
CA LEU A 362 -6.03 -0.70 15.07
C LEU A 362 -6.97 -0.52 16.27
N ARG A 363 -6.98 -1.48 17.19
CA ARG A 363 -7.76 -1.45 18.42
C ARG A 363 -6.92 -0.89 19.57
N VAL A 364 -7.56 -0.16 20.50
CA VAL A 364 -6.94 0.24 21.76
C VAL A 364 -6.94 -0.93 22.74
N ASP A 365 -5.88 -1.05 23.57
CA ASP A 365 -5.78 -2.07 24.62
C ASP A 365 -6.50 -1.60 25.90
N GLY A 366 -6.59 -0.29 26.10
CA GLY A 366 -7.28 0.36 27.22
C GLY A 366 -7.77 1.74 26.83
N GLY A 367 -8.78 2.23 27.57
CA GLY A 367 -9.41 3.52 27.27
C GLY A 367 -10.59 3.41 26.30
N ALA A 368 -10.93 4.52 25.64
CA ALA A 368 -12.05 4.58 24.70
C ALA A 368 -11.80 5.54 23.53
N VAL A 369 -12.46 5.27 22.41
CA VAL A 369 -12.54 6.14 21.24
C VAL A 369 -14.00 6.43 20.93
N SER A 370 -14.35 7.69 20.76
CA SER A 370 -15.69 8.11 20.35
C SER A 370 -15.67 8.95 19.07
N ILE A 371 -16.72 8.83 18.27
CA ILE A 371 -16.99 9.65 17.08
C ILE A 371 -18.42 10.17 17.21
N GLY A 372 -18.56 11.48 17.38
CA GLY A 372 -19.81 12.08 17.83
C GLY A 372 -20.18 11.54 19.22
N GLU A 373 -21.43 11.12 19.38
CA GLU A 373 -21.93 10.51 20.60
C GLU A 373 -21.67 8.98 20.68
N ARG A 374 -21.10 8.37 19.62
CA ARG A 374 -20.90 6.92 19.55
C ARG A 374 -19.52 6.53 20.08
N VAL A 375 -19.47 5.64 21.06
CA VAL A 375 -18.24 4.91 21.39
C VAL A 375 -17.99 3.88 20.29
N VAL A 376 -16.81 3.97 19.64
CA VAL A 376 -16.43 3.11 18.51
C VAL A 376 -15.34 2.09 18.88
N ASP A 377 -14.65 2.31 19.99
CA ASP A 377 -13.66 1.37 20.52
C ASP A 377 -13.54 1.54 22.04
N ASP A 378 -13.72 0.46 22.78
CA ASP A 378 -13.48 0.36 24.22
C ASP A 378 -13.24 -1.11 24.62
N ALA A 379 -13.23 -1.42 25.92
CA ALA A 379 -13.02 -2.79 26.40
C ALA A 379 -14.09 -3.78 25.88
N ALA A 380 -15.34 -3.31 25.71
CA ALA A 380 -16.48 -4.13 25.31
C ALA A 380 -16.81 -4.02 23.82
N THR A 381 -16.57 -2.85 23.23
CA THR A 381 -17.03 -2.50 21.88
C THR A 381 -15.86 -2.33 20.92
N PHE A 382 -15.98 -2.87 19.72
CA PHE A 382 -15.09 -2.54 18.60
C PHE A 382 -15.89 -2.41 17.32
N VAL A 383 -16.03 -1.18 16.83
CA VAL A 383 -16.66 -0.90 15.55
C VAL A 383 -15.56 -0.95 14.45
N PRO A 384 -15.63 -1.87 13.50
CA PRO A 384 -14.63 -1.96 12.44
C PRO A 384 -14.69 -0.76 11.49
N ALA A 385 -13.58 -0.44 10.84
CA ALA A 385 -13.40 0.73 9.95
C ALA A 385 -14.59 0.97 8.99
N ARG A 386 -15.11 -0.10 8.36
CA ARG A 386 -16.22 -0.02 7.39
C ARG A 386 -17.53 0.56 7.95
N ARG A 387 -17.70 0.64 9.28
CA ARG A 387 -18.92 1.13 9.96
C ARG A 387 -18.70 2.43 10.73
N ARG A 388 -17.46 3.00 10.71
CA ARG A 388 -17.15 4.21 11.48
C ARG A 388 -17.54 5.51 10.78
N GLY A 389 -17.81 5.51 9.47
CA GLY A 389 -18.05 6.75 8.72
C GLY A 389 -16.77 7.56 8.43
N VAL A 390 -15.61 6.96 8.63
CA VAL A 390 -14.28 7.58 8.48
C VAL A 390 -13.72 7.30 7.09
N ALA A 391 -13.22 8.33 6.42
CA ALA A 391 -12.40 8.20 5.23
C ALA A 391 -10.93 8.40 5.56
N MET A 392 -10.04 7.69 4.87
CA MET A 392 -8.59 7.84 5.05
C MET A 392 -7.92 8.00 3.68
N VAL A 393 -7.01 8.97 3.58
CA VAL A 393 -6.03 9.09 2.50
C VAL A 393 -4.67 8.85 3.13
N SER A 394 -3.99 7.80 2.73
CA SER A 394 -2.68 7.44 3.25
C SER A 394 -1.56 8.03 2.37
N GLN A 395 -0.34 8.08 2.89
CA GLN A 395 0.87 8.57 2.24
C GLN A 395 1.06 8.00 0.81
N ALA A 396 0.87 6.70 0.63
CA ALA A 396 0.68 6.11 -0.69
C ALA A 396 -0.81 6.22 -1.06
N PRO A 397 -1.18 6.73 -2.26
CA PRO A 397 -2.59 6.93 -2.66
C PRO A 397 -3.45 5.67 -2.65
N ARG A 398 -2.85 4.47 -2.66
CA ARG A 398 -3.50 3.14 -2.60
C ARG A 398 -4.75 3.08 -3.46
N ILE A 399 -4.60 3.48 -4.73
CA ILE A 399 -5.67 3.40 -5.72
C ILE A 399 -5.78 1.97 -6.28
N PHE A 400 -6.98 1.56 -6.66
CA PHE A 400 -7.24 0.24 -7.23
C PHE A 400 -6.81 0.21 -8.71
N THR A 401 -5.59 -0.24 -8.98
CA THR A 401 -4.92 -0.15 -10.29
C THR A 401 -5.63 -0.91 -11.42
N HIS A 402 -6.39 -1.96 -11.09
CA HIS A 402 -7.19 -2.74 -12.03
C HIS A 402 -8.50 -2.06 -12.46
N MET A 403 -8.89 -0.98 -11.77
CA MET A 403 -10.09 -0.19 -12.04
C MET A 403 -9.76 1.06 -12.87
N SER A 404 -10.78 1.63 -13.54
CA SER A 404 -10.69 2.98 -14.09
C SER A 404 -10.76 4.03 -12.98
N VAL A 405 -10.33 5.26 -13.27
CA VAL A 405 -10.37 6.40 -12.33
C VAL A 405 -11.78 6.62 -11.80
N VAL A 406 -12.79 6.71 -12.67
CA VAL A 406 -14.19 6.89 -12.24
C VAL A 406 -14.69 5.71 -11.40
N ALA A 407 -14.25 4.48 -11.67
CA ALA A 407 -14.65 3.32 -10.88
C ALA A 407 -14.01 3.33 -9.49
N ASN A 408 -12.78 3.83 -9.35
CA ASN A 408 -12.12 4.06 -8.06
C ASN A 408 -12.93 5.03 -7.20
N VAL A 409 -13.32 6.18 -7.76
CA VAL A 409 -14.06 7.21 -7.01
C VAL A 409 -15.50 6.75 -6.72
N ALA A 410 -16.15 6.04 -7.64
CA ALA A 410 -17.49 5.49 -7.41
C ALA A 410 -17.53 4.31 -6.42
N PHE A 411 -16.40 3.68 -6.11
CA PHE A 411 -16.32 2.48 -5.29
C PHE A 411 -16.99 2.62 -3.89
N PRO A 412 -16.73 3.68 -3.10
CA PRO A 412 -17.33 3.83 -1.78
C PRO A 412 -18.86 3.93 -1.81
N LEU A 413 -19.43 4.60 -2.81
CA LEU A 413 -20.89 4.70 -2.99
C LEU A 413 -21.50 3.36 -3.37
N ARG A 414 -20.84 2.63 -4.30
CA ARG A 414 -21.26 1.31 -4.72
C ARG A 414 -21.26 0.28 -3.58
N VAL A 415 -20.30 0.40 -2.70
CA VAL A 415 -20.18 -0.46 -1.50
C VAL A 415 -21.33 -0.19 -0.53
N ARG A 416 -21.80 1.06 -0.44
CA ARG A 416 -22.94 1.49 0.39
C ARG A 416 -24.30 1.23 -0.24
N GLY A 417 -24.37 0.62 -1.44
CA GLY A 417 -25.61 0.23 -2.09
C GLY A 417 -26.15 1.24 -3.10
N VAL A 418 -25.47 2.37 -3.32
CA VAL A 418 -25.87 3.38 -4.32
C VAL A 418 -25.86 2.77 -5.74
N GLY A 419 -26.85 3.11 -6.54
CA GLY A 419 -27.01 2.64 -7.91
C GLY A 419 -25.79 2.94 -8.80
N ARG A 420 -25.56 2.11 -9.83
CA ARG A 420 -24.36 2.25 -10.67
C ARG A 420 -24.30 3.58 -11.43
N ALA A 421 -25.42 4.06 -11.94
CA ALA A 421 -25.51 5.30 -12.69
C ALA A 421 -25.28 6.52 -11.78
N GLU A 422 -25.94 6.56 -10.64
CA GLU A 422 -25.82 7.60 -9.62
C GLU A 422 -24.41 7.68 -9.04
N ALA A 423 -23.84 6.54 -8.59
CA ALA A 423 -22.47 6.50 -8.10
C ALA A 423 -21.45 6.95 -9.15
N ARG A 424 -21.71 6.67 -10.44
CA ARG A 424 -20.86 7.16 -11.53
C ARG A 424 -21.00 8.67 -11.74
N ALA A 425 -22.21 9.21 -11.68
CA ALA A 425 -22.47 10.65 -11.81
C ALA A 425 -21.76 11.41 -10.68
N ALA A 426 -21.97 11.01 -9.42
CA ALA A 426 -21.32 11.60 -8.27
C ALA A 426 -19.78 11.52 -8.35
N ALA A 427 -19.25 10.40 -8.84
CA ALA A 427 -17.82 10.25 -9.05
C ALA A 427 -17.26 11.20 -10.12
N LEU A 428 -17.99 11.43 -11.22
CA LEU A 428 -17.60 12.38 -12.25
C LEU A 428 -17.62 13.82 -11.73
N ASP A 429 -18.60 14.17 -10.90
CA ASP A 429 -18.69 15.49 -10.28
C ASP A 429 -17.50 15.73 -9.33
N GLN A 430 -17.13 14.73 -8.52
CA GLN A 430 -15.94 14.81 -7.68
C GLN A 430 -14.65 14.91 -8.51
N LEU A 431 -14.55 14.19 -9.63
CA LEU A 431 -13.37 14.27 -10.52
C LEU A 431 -13.26 15.64 -11.20
N ARG A 432 -14.39 16.29 -11.55
CA ARG A 432 -14.39 17.69 -12.04
C ARG A 432 -13.88 18.62 -10.95
N ALA A 433 -14.38 18.44 -9.75
CA ALA A 433 -14.02 19.27 -8.61
C ALA A 433 -12.54 19.18 -8.18
N VAL A 434 -11.85 18.07 -8.48
CA VAL A 434 -10.40 17.94 -8.26
C VAL A 434 -9.58 18.13 -9.55
N GLY A 435 -10.21 18.60 -10.64
CA GLY A 435 -9.53 18.98 -11.89
C GLY A 435 -8.94 17.83 -12.71
N ILE A 436 -9.52 16.62 -12.67
CA ILE A 436 -9.04 15.44 -13.41
C ILE A 436 -10.17 14.64 -14.08
N ALA A 437 -11.25 15.30 -14.47
CA ALA A 437 -12.38 14.65 -15.12
C ALA A 437 -12.05 14.03 -16.49
N ASP A 438 -11.10 14.60 -17.20
CA ASP A 438 -10.55 14.10 -18.47
C ASP A 438 -9.93 12.71 -18.35
N LEU A 439 -9.45 12.35 -17.16
CA LEU A 439 -8.83 11.08 -16.87
C LEU A 439 -9.83 9.99 -16.41
N ALA A 440 -11.12 10.30 -16.31
CA ALA A 440 -12.15 9.44 -15.73
C ALA A 440 -12.16 8.01 -16.29
N HIS A 441 -11.88 7.83 -17.57
CA HIS A 441 -11.88 6.54 -18.26
C HIS A 441 -10.52 5.85 -18.34
N ARG A 442 -9.44 6.54 -17.94
CA ARG A 442 -8.10 5.94 -17.86
C ARG A 442 -8.04 4.85 -16.80
N ARG A 443 -7.11 3.92 -16.96
CA ARG A 443 -6.76 2.97 -15.89
C ARG A 443 -5.99 3.72 -14.80
N ALA A 444 -6.27 3.38 -13.56
CA ALA A 444 -5.58 4.01 -12.43
C ALA A 444 -4.07 3.68 -12.40
N SER A 445 -3.65 2.57 -13.03
CA SER A 445 -2.23 2.22 -13.21
C SER A 445 -1.43 3.20 -14.08
N ASP A 446 -2.10 4.05 -14.87
CA ASP A 446 -1.48 4.92 -15.88
C ASP A 446 -1.38 6.38 -15.38
N LEU A 447 -1.63 6.63 -14.10
CA LEU A 447 -1.61 7.96 -13.48
C LEU A 447 -0.23 8.32 -12.94
N SER A 448 0.09 9.63 -12.96
CA SER A 448 1.20 10.18 -12.19
C SER A 448 0.87 10.19 -10.68
N GLY A 449 1.90 10.36 -9.82
CA GLY A 449 1.71 10.42 -8.37
C GLY A 449 0.70 11.48 -7.93
N GLY A 450 0.80 12.71 -8.45
CA GLY A 450 -0.14 13.79 -8.14
C GLY A 450 -1.56 13.54 -8.66
N GLN A 451 -1.70 12.91 -9.83
CA GLN A 451 -3.02 12.48 -10.33
C GLN A 451 -3.62 11.38 -9.45
N ALA A 452 -2.81 10.42 -9.01
CA ALA A 452 -3.24 9.35 -8.10
C ALA A 452 -3.67 9.91 -6.73
N ALA A 453 -2.95 10.90 -6.18
CA ALA A 453 -3.33 11.59 -4.96
C ALA A 453 -4.68 12.29 -5.08
N ARG A 454 -4.92 13.04 -6.18
CA ARG A 454 -6.21 13.68 -6.44
C ARG A 454 -7.36 12.67 -6.59
N VAL A 455 -7.12 11.52 -7.21
CA VAL A 455 -8.10 10.42 -7.25
C VAL A 455 -8.40 9.87 -5.85
N ALA A 456 -7.38 9.70 -4.99
CA ALA A 456 -7.55 9.22 -3.63
C ALA A 456 -8.37 10.22 -2.78
N ILE A 457 -8.13 11.51 -2.92
CA ILE A 457 -8.91 12.59 -2.27
C ILE A 457 -10.36 12.58 -2.76
N ALA A 458 -10.59 12.56 -4.09
CA ALA A 458 -11.93 12.48 -4.65
C ALA A 458 -12.70 11.24 -4.16
N ARG A 459 -12.02 10.09 -4.09
CA ARG A 459 -12.56 8.82 -3.57
C ARG A 459 -12.92 8.92 -2.09
N ALA A 460 -12.12 9.61 -1.30
CA ALA A 460 -12.38 9.81 0.13
C ALA A 460 -13.57 10.75 0.39
N LEU A 461 -13.75 11.77 -0.44
CA LEU A 461 -14.78 12.79 -0.26
C LEU A 461 -16.14 12.45 -0.87
N VAL A 462 -16.20 11.52 -1.86
CA VAL A 462 -17.43 11.25 -2.64
C VAL A 462 -18.63 10.81 -1.80
N PHE A 463 -18.40 10.18 -0.64
CA PHE A 463 -19.47 9.71 0.23
C PHE A 463 -19.70 10.60 1.47
N ARG A 464 -19.11 11.81 1.49
CA ARG A 464 -19.25 12.80 2.57
C ARG A 464 -18.99 12.18 3.95
N PRO A 465 -17.73 11.83 4.28
CA PRO A 465 -17.40 11.19 5.56
C PRO A 465 -17.61 12.14 6.74
N GLU A 466 -17.97 11.59 7.92
CA GLU A 466 -18.04 12.35 9.18
C GLU A 466 -16.65 12.82 9.62
N VAL A 467 -15.63 11.98 9.36
CA VAL A 467 -14.23 12.24 9.69
C VAL A 467 -13.34 11.89 8.50
N LEU A 468 -12.44 12.79 8.12
CA LEU A 468 -11.43 12.59 7.10
C LEU A 468 -10.04 12.52 7.74
N ILE A 469 -9.27 11.51 7.40
CA ILE A 469 -7.87 11.36 7.82
C ILE A 469 -6.99 11.54 6.58
N LEU A 470 -6.06 12.46 6.66
CA LEU A 470 -5.04 12.73 5.64
C LEU A 470 -3.66 12.42 6.27
N ASP A 471 -3.07 11.30 5.87
CA ASP A 471 -1.77 10.84 6.38
C ASP A 471 -0.69 11.17 5.35
N GLU A 472 0.00 12.30 5.53
CA GLU A 472 1.05 12.84 4.64
C GLU A 472 0.63 12.89 3.15
N PRO A 473 -0.48 13.55 2.80
CA PRO A 473 -1.08 13.43 1.47
C PRO A 473 -0.20 13.97 0.32
N THR A 474 0.83 14.75 0.64
CA THR A 474 1.72 15.43 -0.33
C THR A 474 3.16 14.92 -0.30
N ALA A 475 3.56 14.06 0.65
CA ALA A 475 4.95 13.69 0.92
C ALA A 475 5.70 13.00 -0.27
N ALA A 476 4.98 12.35 -1.18
CA ALA A 476 5.56 11.63 -2.32
C ALA A 476 5.42 12.39 -3.66
N LEU A 477 5.10 13.69 -3.59
CA LEU A 477 4.81 14.52 -4.76
C LEU A 477 5.95 15.50 -5.04
N ASP A 478 6.11 15.89 -6.31
CA ASP A 478 6.95 17.01 -6.67
C ASP A 478 6.31 18.35 -6.26
N VAL A 479 7.06 19.44 -6.32
CA VAL A 479 6.64 20.77 -5.85
C VAL A 479 5.36 21.26 -6.54
N GLU A 480 5.24 21.03 -7.85
CA GLU A 480 4.08 21.46 -8.63
C GLU A 480 2.83 20.63 -8.26
N ALA A 481 2.96 19.31 -8.15
CA ALA A 481 1.87 18.43 -7.75
C ALA A 481 1.43 18.70 -6.30
N THR A 482 2.37 19.00 -5.39
CA THR A 482 2.09 19.40 -4.01
C THR A 482 1.23 20.66 -3.97
N ALA A 483 1.60 21.71 -4.71
CA ALA A 483 0.83 22.95 -4.78
C ALA A 483 -0.60 22.71 -5.31
N GLN A 484 -0.76 21.88 -6.34
CA GLN A 484 -2.07 21.53 -6.89
C GLN A 484 -2.94 20.75 -5.90
N VAL A 485 -2.37 19.76 -5.20
CA VAL A 485 -3.09 18.95 -4.21
C VAL A 485 -3.48 19.80 -3.00
N SER A 486 -2.59 20.66 -2.50
CA SER A 486 -2.86 21.57 -1.37
C SER A 486 -3.95 22.58 -1.70
N ALA A 487 -3.99 23.09 -2.94
CA ALA A 487 -5.06 23.97 -3.40
C ALA A 487 -6.44 23.27 -3.40
N VAL A 488 -6.49 22.04 -3.93
CA VAL A 488 -7.70 21.20 -3.91
C VAL A 488 -8.15 20.91 -2.48
N LEU A 489 -7.23 20.53 -1.58
CA LEU A 489 -7.55 20.26 -0.18
C LEU A 489 -8.11 21.51 0.50
N ARG A 490 -7.48 22.67 0.30
CA ARG A 490 -7.97 23.94 0.85
C ARG A 490 -9.39 24.24 0.40
N GLU A 491 -9.65 24.22 -0.89
CA GLU A 491 -10.97 24.48 -1.46
C GLU A 491 -12.03 23.50 -0.93
N ARG A 492 -11.66 22.23 -0.76
CA ARG A 492 -12.60 21.18 -0.38
C ARG A 492 -12.82 21.05 1.12
N LEU A 493 -11.88 21.45 1.95
CA LEU A 493 -12.00 21.39 3.42
C LEU A 493 -12.53 22.68 4.03
N MET A 494 -12.16 23.84 3.47
CA MET A 494 -12.68 25.12 3.95
C MET A 494 -14.16 25.27 3.58
N GLY A 495 -15.04 25.18 4.59
CA GLY A 495 -16.48 25.31 4.43
C GLY A 495 -17.24 23.97 4.26
N ALA A 496 -16.56 22.84 4.09
CA ALA A 496 -17.22 21.52 3.99
C ALA A 496 -17.74 20.99 5.33
N GLY A 497 -17.33 21.55 6.46
CA GLY A 497 -17.75 21.11 7.78
C GLY A 497 -17.28 19.71 8.17
N ILE A 498 -16.32 19.11 7.46
CA ILE A 498 -15.80 17.77 7.72
C ILE A 498 -14.73 17.84 8.80
N THR A 499 -14.86 17.06 9.87
CA THR A 499 -13.80 16.93 10.87
C THR A 499 -12.58 16.24 10.23
N THR A 500 -11.43 16.93 10.21
CA THR A 500 -10.25 16.42 9.49
C THR A 500 -9.05 16.28 10.42
N LEU A 501 -8.42 15.10 10.40
CA LEU A 501 -7.11 14.85 10.97
C LEU A 501 -6.08 14.95 9.83
N LEU A 502 -5.15 15.91 9.92
CA LEU A 502 -4.04 16.08 8.98
C LEU A 502 -2.74 15.70 9.67
N VAL A 503 -2.15 14.59 9.26
CA VAL A 503 -0.76 14.24 9.64
C VAL A 503 0.16 14.85 8.60
N SER A 504 1.03 15.76 9.01
CA SER A 504 1.98 16.42 8.12
C SER A 504 3.27 16.77 8.84
N HIS A 505 4.36 16.84 8.10
CA HIS A 505 5.65 17.38 8.54
C HIS A 505 5.97 18.72 7.84
N ASP A 506 5.10 19.19 6.95
CA ASP A 506 5.21 20.46 6.24
C ASP A 506 4.45 21.57 7.00
N ILE A 507 5.20 22.53 7.52
CA ILE A 507 4.65 23.68 8.26
C ILE A 507 3.76 24.54 7.37
N ALA A 508 4.12 24.72 6.10
CA ALA A 508 3.34 25.53 5.18
C ALA A 508 1.95 24.92 4.96
N GLU A 509 1.87 23.59 4.85
CA GLU A 509 0.61 22.85 4.75
C GLU A 509 -0.21 23.00 6.04
N VAL A 510 0.43 22.84 7.21
CA VAL A 510 -0.23 22.99 8.52
C VAL A 510 -0.79 24.40 8.70
N LEU A 511 0.00 25.44 8.43
CA LEU A 511 -0.44 26.84 8.54
C LEU A 511 -1.55 27.20 7.56
N ALA A 512 -1.54 26.56 6.38
CA ALA A 512 -2.51 26.83 5.33
C ALA A 512 -3.87 26.17 5.56
N LEU A 513 -3.92 25.04 6.25
CA LEU A 513 -5.10 24.18 6.35
C LEU A 513 -5.62 24.02 7.78
N ALA A 514 -4.75 23.96 8.79
CA ALA A 514 -5.14 23.58 10.13
C ALA A 514 -5.53 24.77 11.00
N SER A 515 -6.62 24.63 11.75
CA SER A 515 -7.05 25.57 12.79
C SER A 515 -6.58 25.15 14.18
N HIS A 516 -6.21 23.88 14.36
CA HIS A 516 -5.66 23.33 15.58
C HIS A 516 -4.47 22.42 15.28
N MET A 517 -3.51 22.34 16.17
CA MET A 517 -2.28 21.55 16.02
C MET A 517 -2.00 20.77 17.30
N ILE A 518 -1.70 19.50 17.15
CA ILE A 518 -1.28 18.58 18.20
C ILE A 518 0.16 18.16 17.90
N VAL A 519 1.06 18.35 18.86
CA VAL A 519 2.45 17.88 18.78
C VAL A 519 2.55 16.58 19.55
N MET A 520 3.00 15.53 18.88
CA MET A 520 3.22 14.21 19.47
C MET A 520 4.70 13.92 19.67
N GLY A 521 5.03 13.35 20.83
CA GLY A 521 6.34 12.83 21.16
C GLY A 521 6.23 11.52 21.94
N ASP A 522 7.04 10.53 21.62
CA ASP A 522 7.14 9.21 22.28
C ASP A 522 5.79 8.56 22.64
N GLY A 523 4.87 8.60 21.69
CA GLY A 523 3.55 7.97 21.83
C GLY A 523 2.55 8.75 22.68
N SER A 524 2.81 10.00 23.00
CA SER A 524 1.93 10.88 23.80
C SER A 524 1.74 12.25 23.16
N VAL A 525 0.72 12.99 23.60
CA VAL A 525 0.55 14.42 23.26
C VAL A 525 1.47 15.23 24.16
N VAL A 526 2.35 16.02 23.55
CA VAL A 526 3.33 16.87 24.28
C VAL A 526 2.84 18.31 24.35
N GLU A 527 2.20 18.79 23.29
CA GLU A 527 1.75 20.18 23.19
C GLU A 527 0.56 20.28 22.23
N GLU A 528 -0.36 21.19 22.50
CA GLU A 528 -1.48 21.47 21.59
C GLU A 528 -1.89 22.94 21.59
N GLY A 529 -2.46 23.42 20.49
CA GLY A 529 -2.93 24.79 20.37
C GLY A 529 -3.21 25.22 18.93
N SER A 530 -3.39 26.53 18.71
CA SER A 530 -3.39 27.02 17.33
C SER A 530 -1.99 26.91 16.73
N PRO A 531 -1.83 26.58 15.42
CA PRO A 531 -0.52 26.49 14.79
C PRO A 531 0.35 27.75 15.01
N ALA A 532 -0.24 28.92 14.89
CA ALA A 532 0.45 30.19 15.11
C ALA A 532 0.99 30.29 16.53
N ARG A 533 0.23 29.88 17.57
CA ARG A 533 0.65 29.91 18.96
C ARG A 533 1.78 28.92 19.22
N VAL A 534 1.63 27.67 18.77
CA VAL A 534 2.62 26.63 19.01
C VAL A 534 3.95 26.96 18.34
N LEU A 535 3.93 27.56 17.15
CA LEU A 535 5.15 27.94 16.43
C LEU A 535 5.78 29.22 16.97
N ALA A 536 4.98 30.18 17.46
CA ALA A 536 5.49 31.44 18.05
C ALA A 536 6.04 31.26 19.48
N SER A 537 5.51 30.29 20.22
CA SER A 537 5.86 30.08 21.62
C SER A 537 5.87 28.57 21.94
N PRO A 538 6.78 27.79 21.31
CA PRO A 538 6.84 26.36 21.51
C PRO A 538 7.20 25.99 22.96
N SER A 539 6.51 24.97 23.49
CA SER A 539 6.79 24.40 24.81
C SER A 539 7.51 23.04 24.74
N SER A 540 7.74 22.55 23.54
CA SER A 540 8.46 21.29 23.27
C SER A 540 9.67 21.53 22.36
N VAL A 541 10.71 20.70 22.53
CA VAL A 541 11.93 20.73 21.67
C VAL A 541 11.57 20.48 20.22
N PHE A 542 10.62 19.57 19.96
CA PHE A 542 10.17 19.28 18.60
C PHE A 542 9.47 20.49 17.95
N ALA A 543 8.55 21.14 18.66
CA ALA A 543 7.86 22.33 18.15
C ALA A 543 8.85 23.48 17.89
N ALA A 544 9.84 23.66 18.77
CA ALA A 544 10.90 24.66 18.58
C ALA A 544 11.74 24.38 17.33
N ARG A 545 12.09 23.11 17.09
CA ARG A 545 12.80 22.68 15.87
C ARG A 545 11.94 22.89 14.62
N LEU A 546 10.67 22.56 14.71
CA LEU A 546 9.71 22.75 13.63
C LEU A 546 9.55 24.24 13.28
N ALA A 547 9.58 25.13 14.30
CA ALA A 547 9.54 26.58 14.13
C ALA A 547 10.86 27.16 13.59
N GLY A 548 11.89 26.35 13.36
CA GLY A 548 13.18 26.82 12.86
C GLY A 548 14.03 27.57 13.89
N LEU A 549 13.74 27.40 15.19
CA LEU A 549 14.51 28.01 16.27
C LEU A 549 15.84 27.29 16.49
N ASN A 550 16.84 28.03 16.95
CA ASN A 550 18.03 27.45 17.55
C ASN A 550 17.67 26.72 18.83
N ILE A 551 18.28 25.55 19.06
CA ILE A 551 18.06 24.74 20.26
C ILE A 551 19.41 24.33 20.82
N VAL A 552 19.64 24.67 22.09
CA VAL A 552 20.83 24.26 22.83
C VAL A 552 20.40 23.52 24.08
N THR A 553 20.71 22.23 24.16
CA THR A 553 20.33 21.38 25.30
C THR A 553 21.51 21.06 26.18
N GLY A 554 21.29 21.02 27.47
CA GLY A 554 22.35 20.62 28.41
C GLY A 554 21.88 20.60 29.86
N PRO A 555 22.77 20.28 30.80
CA PRO A 555 22.48 20.39 32.22
C PRO A 555 22.25 21.86 32.61
N THR A 556 21.27 22.05 33.46
CA THR A 556 20.88 23.40 33.93
C THR A 556 21.98 24.05 34.76
N VAL A 557 22.30 25.31 34.44
CA VAL A 557 23.12 26.18 35.23
C VAL A 557 22.25 27.37 35.65
N ALA A 558 22.30 27.78 36.91
CA ALA A 558 21.48 28.89 37.41
C ALA A 558 22.32 30.09 37.88
N ARG A 559 21.79 31.30 37.67
CA ARG A 559 22.23 32.57 38.26
C ARG A 559 20.99 33.36 38.71
N PRO A 560 21.11 34.30 39.62
CA PRO A 560 19.97 35.09 40.04
C PRO A 560 19.23 35.72 38.82
N GLY A 561 17.95 35.37 38.63
CA GLY A 561 17.11 35.83 37.51
C GLY A 561 17.45 35.25 36.14
N LEU A 562 18.30 34.20 36.06
CA LEU A 562 18.71 33.56 34.80
C LEU A 562 18.82 32.04 34.95
N VAL A 563 18.42 31.35 33.92
CA VAL A 563 18.66 29.91 33.75
C VAL A 563 19.49 29.70 32.47
N GLY A 564 20.44 28.77 32.48
CA GLY A 564 21.36 28.61 31.34
C GLY A 564 21.81 27.21 31.12
N VAL A 565 22.53 27.03 29.98
CA VAL A 565 23.22 25.82 29.58
C VAL A 565 24.67 26.14 29.31
N ARG A 566 25.62 25.33 29.84
CA ARG A 566 27.05 25.48 29.59
C ARG A 566 27.39 25.12 28.15
N VAL A 567 28.17 25.98 27.49
CA VAL A 567 28.65 25.78 26.11
C VAL A 567 30.16 26.08 26.12
N GLY A 568 30.99 25.04 26.14
CA GLY A 568 32.43 25.14 26.34
C GLY A 568 32.77 25.80 27.69
N GLU A 569 33.62 26.85 27.66
CA GLU A 569 33.97 27.66 28.86
C GLU A 569 32.91 28.71 29.19
N GLY A 570 31.99 29.03 28.25
CA GLY A 570 30.92 29.99 28.43
C GLY A 570 29.58 29.35 28.79
N ALA A 571 28.52 30.16 28.85
CA ALA A 571 27.15 29.71 29.01
C ALA A 571 26.17 30.55 28.20
N LEU A 572 25.14 29.88 27.70
CA LEU A 572 23.98 30.51 27.09
C LEU A 572 22.93 30.73 28.18
N TRP A 573 22.36 31.91 28.27
CA TRP A 573 21.45 32.33 29.35
C TRP A 573 20.07 32.71 28.79
N ALA A 574 19.03 32.28 29.48
CA ALA A 574 17.65 32.76 29.32
C ALA A 574 17.19 33.50 30.55
N ALA A 575 16.27 34.47 30.43
CA ALA A 575 15.61 35.09 31.54
C ALA A 575 14.74 34.06 32.29
N SER A 576 14.80 34.06 33.62
CA SER A 576 14.05 33.09 34.44
C SER A 576 12.66 33.65 34.73
N ASP A 577 11.69 33.42 33.87
CA ASP A 577 10.28 33.68 34.14
C ASP A 577 9.65 32.45 34.83
N GLY A 578 10.04 32.19 36.09
CA GLY A 578 9.33 31.18 36.91
C GLY A 578 9.71 29.71 36.74
N VAL A 579 10.74 29.36 35.99
CA VAL A 579 11.34 28.03 36.06
C VAL A 579 12.09 27.92 37.37
N THR A 580 11.49 27.26 38.34
CA THR A 580 12.00 27.13 39.71
C THR A 580 13.38 26.52 39.70
N SER A 581 14.33 27.22 40.31
CA SER A 581 15.67 26.76 40.68
C SER A 581 15.59 25.62 41.72
N GLY A 582 15.22 24.41 41.30
CA GLY A 582 14.94 23.32 42.22
C GLY A 582 15.82 22.09 42.11
N GLU A 583 16.42 21.81 40.95
CA GLU A 583 17.29 20.66 40.82
C GLU A 583 18.43 20.94 39.83
N GLU A 584 19.67 21.06 40.34
CA GLU A 584 20.90 21.18 39.53
C GLU A 584 21.15 20.02 38.52
N SER A 585 20.27 19.02 38.49
CA SER A 585 20.36 17.86 37.61
C SER A 585 19.34 17.85 36.46
N ALA A 586 18.41 18.81 36.41
CA ALA A 586 17.42 18.89 35.34
C ALA A 586 18.06 19.34 34.02
N ARG A 587 17.75 18.65 32.91
CA ARG A 587 18.14 19.11 31.56
C ARG A 587 17.16 20.17 31.07
N VAL A 588 17.70 21.21 30.45
CA VAL A 588 16.91 22.28 29.85
C VAL A 588 17.31 22.47 28.40
N ALA A 589 16.35 22.78 27.54
CA ALA A 589 16.56 23.27 26.20
C ALA A 589 16.37 24.78 26.16
N LEU A 590 17.36 25.49 25.68
CA LEU A 590 17.30 26.93 25.42
C LEU A 590 16.96 27.11 23.93
N THR A 591 15.90 27.87 23.65
CA THR A 591 15.40 28.14 22.31
C THR A 591 15.40 29.63 22.00
N PHE A 592 15.82 29.98 20.79
CA PHE A 592 15.85 31.37 20.33
C PHE A 592 15.84 31.43 18.80
N PRO A 593 15.27 32.50 18.22
CA PRO A 593 15.22 32.63 16.77
C PRO A 593 16.61 32.94 16.17
N PRO A 594 16.89 32.54 14.93
CA PRO A 594 18.15 32.83 14.23
C PRO A 594 18.46 34.34 14.15
N GLU A 595 17.44 35.15 14.10
CA GLU A 595 17.55 36.64 14.06
C GLU A 595 18.00 37.22 15.39
N ALA A 596 17.90 36.47 16.48
CA ALA A 596 18.38 36.90 17.81
C ALA A 596 19.89 36.77 17.97
N VAL A 597 20.56 36.06 17.07
CA VAL A 597 22.00 35.81 17.09
C VAL A 597 22.71 36.95 16.35
N ALA A 598 23.43 37.78 17.09
CA ALA A 598 24.30 38.78 16.51
C ALA A 598 25.73 38.24 16.34
N LEU A 599 26.37 38.55 15.21
CA LEU A 599 27.72 38.10 14.86
C LEU A 599 28.69 39.28 14.91
N SER A 600 29.90 39.06 15.44
CA SER A 600 30.98 40.07 15.49
C SER A 600 32.36 39.43 15.35
N ARG A 601 33.36 40.21 14.87
CA ARG A 601 34.76 39.75 14.81
C ARG A 601 35.45 39.77 16.17
N GLU A 602 35.03 40.65 17.05
CA GLU A 602 35.61 40.86 18.37
C GLU A 602 34.58 40.51 19.45
N GLU A 603 35.07 40.20 20.64
CA GLU A 603 34.21 39.92 21.78
C GLU A 603 33.40 41.18 22.15
N SER A 604 32.08 41.02 22.18
CA SER A 604 31.18 42.14 22.53
C SER A 604 31.06 42.28 24.03
N HIS A 605 31.47 43.43 24.57
CA HIS A 605 31.31 43.81 25.96
C HIS A 605 29.97 44.55 26.23
N ALA A 606 29.07 44.58 25.25
CA ALA A 606 27.77 45.20 25.35
C ALA A 606 26.76 44.35 26.16
N SER A 607 25.53 44.76 26.17
CA SER A 607 24.42 44.22 26.97
C SER A 607 24.04 42.74 26.81
N PRO A 608 24.47 41.93 25.77
CA PRO A 608 24.13 40.53 25.74
C PRO A 608 24.82 39.74 26.86
N ARG A 609 24.05 38.86 27.53
CA ARG A 609 24.53 37.99 28.62
C ARG A 609 25.22 36.72 28.15
N SER A 610 25.03 36.38 26.87
CA SER A 610 25.62 35.20 26.23
C SER A 610 26.49 35.68 25.09
N VAL A 611 27.80 35.57 25.21
CA VAL A 611 28.79 35.83 24.17
C VAL A 611 29.68 34.62 24.10
N LEU A 612 29.70 33.95 22.94
CA LEU A 612 30.32 32.66 22.77
C LEU A 612 31.24 32.67 21.50
N PRO A 613 32.49 32.22 21.62
CA PRO A 613 33.36 32.06 20.47
C PRO A 613 32.87 30.90 19.59
N GLY A 614 32.96 31.10 18.28
CA GLY A 614 32.55 30.07 17.31
C GLY A 614 33.32 30.19 15.99
N VAL A 615 33.06 29.22 15.12
CA VAL A 615 33.65 29.14 13.79
C VAL A 615 32.52 29.03 12.77
N VAL A 616 32.65 29.72 11.64
CA VAL A 616 31.68 29.63 10.53
C VAL A 616 31.71 28.23 9.92
N ALA A 617 30.67 27.45 10.14
CA ALA A 617 30.55 26.08 9.64
C ALA A 617 29.85 26.00 8.27
N GLY A 618 29.10 27.02 7.91
CA GLY A 618 28.40 27.06 6.60
C GLY A 618 27.63 28.36 6.41
N ILE A 619 27.38 28.67 5.16
CA ILE A 619 26.70 29.90 4.74
C ILE A 619 25.67 29.51 3.70
N ASP A 620 24.45 29.98 3.86
CA ASP A 620 23.34 29.83 2.93
C ASP A 620 22.74 31.18 2.60
N VAL A 621 22.56 31.51 1.32
CA VAL A 621 22.09 32.81 0.86
C VAL A 621 20.69 32.70 0.29
N ASP A 622 19.74 33.40 0.88
CA ASP A 622 18.36 33.48 0.43
C ASP A 622 17.94 34.94 0.19
N GLY A 623 18.09 35.37 -1.06
CA GLY A 623 17.79 36.72 -1.48
C GLY A 623 18.66 37.77 -0.75
N SER A 624 18.05 38.64 0.06
CA SER A 624 18.72 39.67 0.86
C SER A 624 19.18 39.22 2.25
N LEU A 625 18.93 37.97 2.59
CA LEU A 625 19.28 37.40 3.90
C LEU A 625 20.34 36.30 3.74
N VAL A 626 21.20 36.22 4.74
CA VAL A 626 22.27 35.20 4.84
C VAL A 626 22.08 34.43 6.14
N SER A 627 21.93 33.13 6.04
CA SER A 627 21.90 32.20 7.17
C SER A 627 23.29 31.63 7.41
N VAL A 628 23.90 32.01 8.52
CA VAL A 628 25.26 31.60 8.91
C VAL A 628 25.19 30.55 9.98
N ARG A 629 25.69 29.36 9.69
CA ARG A 629 25.80 28.30 10.69
C ARG A 629 27.13 28.46 11.44
N VAL A 630 27.05 28.62 12.74
CA VAL A 630 28.18 28.80 13.61
C VAL A 630 28.36 27.57 14.50
N ALA A 631 29.50 26.92 14.42
CA ALA A 631 29.90 25.88 15.35
C ALA A 631 30.49 26.51 16.61
N LEU A 632 29.86 26.23 17.75
CA LEU A 632 30.32 26.63 19.06
C LEU A 632 31.07 25.49 19.74
N ALA A 633 31.74 25.79 20.88
CA ALA A 633 32.41 24.77 21.68
C ALA A 633 31.43 23.69 22.20
N GLY A 634 31.93 22.49 22.48
CA GLY A 634 31.10 21.39 22.98
C GLY A 634 30.19 20.73 21.93
N GLY A 635 30.45 20.92 20.62
CA GLY A 635 29.64 20.32 19.54
C GLY A 635 28.30 21.00 19.29
N VAL A 636 28.07 22.15 19.89
CA VAL A 636 26.83 22.94 19.70
C VAL A 636 26.93 23.73 18.40
N SER A 637 25.85 23.75 17.62
CA SER A 637 25.74 24.57 16.41
C SER A 637 24.52 25.50 16.52
N VAL A 638 24.69 26.77 16.17
CA VAL A 638 23.61 27.75 16.10
C VAL A 638 23.57 28.39 14.71
N THR A 639 22.40 28.83 14.29
CA THR A 639 22.20 29.54 13.03
C THR A 639 21.95 31.02 13.36
N ALA A 640 22.69 31.92 12.73
CA ALA A 640 22.40 33.34 12.73
C ALA A 640 21.79 33.74 11.39
N ARG A 641 20.81 34.63 11.40
CA ARG A 641 20.24 35.19 10.18
C ARG A 641 20.51 36.68 10.15
N VAL A 642 21.30 37.13 9.16
CA VAL A 642 21.74 38.50 8.99
C VAL A 642 21.42 38.99 7.58
N THR A 643 21.48 40.30 7.36
CA THR A 643 21.37 40.85 5.98
C THR A 643 22.64 40.61 5.19
N ALA A 644 22.50 40.49 3.87
CA ALA A 644 23.66 40.30 2.98
C ALA A 644 24.69 41.42 3.10
N SER A 645 24.24 42.68 3.33
CA SER A 645 25.13 43.79 3.60
C SER A 645 25.92 43.65 4.92
N ALA A 646 25.22 43.28 6.00
CA ALA A 646 25.88 43.07 7.29
C ALA A 646 26.90 41.93 7.26
N TRP A 647 26.60 40.86 6.48
CA TRP A 647 27.53 39.75 6.27
C TRP A 647 28.76 40.20 5.45
N ALA A 648 28.53 40.97 4.39
CA ALA A 648 29.63 41.52 3.57
C ALA A 648 30.56 42.45 4.38
N ASP A 649 29.99 43.28 5.25
CA ASP A 649 30.75 44.15 6.14
C ASP A 649 31.61 43.38 7.16
N LEU A 650 31.15 42.20 7.59
CA LEU A 650 31.92 41.29 8.43
C LEU A 650 33.12 40.69 7.66
N GLY A 651 33.02 40.48 6.34
CA GLY A 651 34.10 39.96 5.49
C GLY A 651 34.64 38.61 5.97
N LEU A 652 33.77 37.72 6.46
CA LEU A 652 34.11 36.39 6.95
C LEU A 652 33.71 35.31 5.95
N GLY A 653 34.49 34.24 5.91
CA GLY A 653 34.22 33.04 5.15
C GLY A 653 34.03 31.78 6.00
N VAL A 654 33.73 30.66 5.35
CA VAL A 654 33.67 29.36 6.04
C VAL A 654 35.04 29.00 6.61
N GLY A 655 35.09 28.66 7.88
CA GLY A 655 36.30 28.35 8.65
C GLY A 655 36.85 29.51 9.46
N ASP A 656 36.35 30.74 9.29
CA ASP A 656 36.75 31.90 10.08
C ASP A 656 36.15 31.89 11.49
N SER A 657 36.94 32.40 12.44
CA SER A 657 36.51 32.57 13.81
C SER A 657 35.69 33.85 13.98
N LEU A 658 34.65 33.79 14.82
CA LEU A 658 33.78 34.91 15.16
C LEU A 658 33.22 34.75 16.57
N TRP A 659 32.54 35.77 17.01
CA TRP A 659 31.76 35.77 18.27
C TRP A 659 30.27 35.80 17.94
N ALA A 660 29.52 34.85 18.54
CA ALA A 660 28.08 34.81 18.48
C ALA A 660 27.51 35.33 19.83
N SER A 661 26.62 36.29 19.77
CA SER A 661 26.03 36.87 20.97
C SER A 661 24.51 36.86 20.91
N VAL A 662 23.87 36.51 22.04
CA VAL A 662 22.41 36.44 22.18
C VAL A 662 21.98 37.14 23.47
N LYS A 663 20.91 37.94 23.40
CA LYS A 663 20.33 38.57 24.60
C LYS A 663 19.49 37.54 25.37
N ALA A 664 19.71 37.44 26.70
CA ALA A 664 18.97 36.51 27.54
C ALA A 664 17.44 36.67 27.49
N THR A 665 16.95 37.88 27.19
CA THR A 665 15.52 38.17 27.01
C THR A 665 14.91 37.62 25.73
N GLN A 666 15.74 37.20 24.78
CA GLN A 666 15.31 36.56 23.51
C GLN A 666 15.45 35.05 23.56
N VAL A 667 15.98 34.50 24.65
CA VAL A 667 16.15 33.07 24.88
C VAL A 667 15.06 32.55 25.80
N ARG A 668 14.40 31.50 25.44
CA ARG A 668 13.41 30.79 26.28
C ARG A 668 13.98 29.47 26.76
N ALA A 669 13.66 29.11 27.98
CA ALA A 669 13.99 27.82 28.55
C ALA A 669 12.77 26.89 28.50
N ILE A 670 12.97 25.71 27.94
CA ILE A 670 11.98 24.64 27.86
C ILE A 670 12.50 23.46 28.69
N PRO A 671 11.73 22.91 29.65
CA PRO A 671 12.14 21.69 30.35
C PRO A 671 12.20 20.50 29.34
N VAL A 672 13.30 19.75 29.42
CA VAL A 672 13.47 18.53 28.60
C VAL A 672 13.00 17.34 29.41
N ALA A 673 12.01 16.61 28.89
CA ALA A 673 11.59 15.35 29.50
C ALA A 673 12.77 14.34 29.51
N ALA A 674 12.85 13.50 30.54
CA ALA A 674 13.99 12.59 30.77
C ALA A 674 14.29 11.58 29.63
N ARG A 675 13.53 11.60 28.54
CA ARG A 675 13.65 10.71 27.36
C ARG A 675 13.82 11.43 26.02
N GLU A 676 13.85 12.77 25.98
CA GLU A 676 14.18 13.53 24.76
C GLU A 676 15.73 13.87 24.73
#